data_b8bdfecfc1bf82c7383f640a9860f05d
#
_entry.id   b8bdfecfc1bf82c7383f640a9860f05d
#
_cell.length_a   1.000
_cell.length_b   1.000
_cell.length_c   1.000
_cell.angle_alpha   90.00
_cell.angle_beta   90.00
_cell.angle_gamma   90.00
#
_symmetry.space_group_name_H-M   'P 1'
#
loop_
_entity.id
_entity.type
_entity.pdbx_description
1 polymer ?
#
loop_
_entity_poly.entity_id
_entity_poly.type
_entity_poly.pdbx_seq_one_letter_code
_entity_poly.pdbx_strand_id
1 'polypeptide(L)'
;MDINKMTYAIQGSLQRAIEYSKEFELQNIEIEAILKATLNESESLIKSVLERANIDVEELEKAYDNKLKAYPTVQGDNVQYGQYISAKANELMNKSETYMNEYDDEFISMEHVLRAAMDIDQTTQNFIGNKTEVVKEIINKIRGGNHVTSQNPEVNYEALEKYGRDLVEEVRQGKIDPVIGRDEEIRNTIRILSRKTKNNPVLIGEPGVGKTAIVEGLAQRIVKKDVPESLLDKTIFELDLSALVAGAKFRGEFEERLKAVLKEVKESDGRIILFIDEIHMLVGAGKTDGAMDAGNMLKPMLARGELHCIGATTLNEYREYIEKDSALERRFQKVGVSEPDVEDTISILRGLKERYEVYHGVRIQDRALVAAAELSDRYITDRFLPDKAIDLVDQACATIRTEMGSNPTELDQVNRRVMQLEIEESALKNESDNASKQRLEELQEELSNEKEKQASLQSRVEQEKEKIAKLQEKRAELDESRKALEDAQTNNNLEKAAELQYGKIPQLEKELKELEDVFQDEQGEDNDRMIREIVSDEEIGDIVSQWTGIPVSKLVETEREKLLHLGDILHKRVVGQDKAVDLVSDAVVRARAGIKDPNRPIGSFLFLGPTGVGKTELAKSLAASLFDSEKHMIRIDMSEYMEKHAVSRLIGAPPGYVGHDEGGQLTEAVRRNPYSVILLDEVEKAHSDVFNVLLQILDEGRLTDSKGRSVDFKNTIIIMTSNIGSQVLLEQVSETGDISESTEKAVMDSLHAYFKPEILNRMDDIVLFKPLSVNDMSMIVDKILGQLNMRLVDQRITIEVTDEAKKWLGEEAYEPQFGARPLKRFVQRQIETPLARMMIKENLPEGTKINVDLNNDNELTFDVTKPE
;
A
#
# COMPACT_ATOMS: atom_id res chain seq x y z
N MET A 1 -25.14 -42.15 32.51
CA MET A 1 -24.35 -41.37 31.51
C MET A 1 -23.57 -40.32 32.25
N ASP A 2 -22.26 -40.38 32.20
CA ASP A 2 -21.40 -39.40 32.89
C ASP A 2 -20.91 -38.36 31.87
N ILE A 3 -21.48 -37.14 31.95
CA ILE A 3 -21.17 -36.04 31.06
C ILE A 3 -19.67 -35.64 31.15
N ASN A 4 -19.03 -35.90 32.31
CA ASN A 4 -17.62 -35.58 32.50
C ASN A 4 -16.69 -36.47 31.69
N LYS A 5 -17.17 -37.60 31.18
CA LYS A 5 -16.43 -38.51 30.28
C LYS A 5 -16.64 -38.18 28.79
N MET A 6 -17.15 -37.02 28.46
CA MET A 6 -17.42 -36.62 27.08
C MET A 6 -16.57 -35.42 26.69
N THR A 7 -16.19 -35.36 25.43
CA THR A 7 -15.55 -34.17 24.85
C THR A 7 -16.53 -32.99 24.84
N TYR A 8 -16.02 -31.75 24.82
CA TYR A 8 -16.85 -30.55 24.75
C TYR A 8 -17.75 -30.55 23.51
N ALA A 9 -17.24 -31.05 22.37
CA ALA A 9 -18.00 -31.17 21.13
C ALA A 9 -19.24 -32.09 21.32
N ILE A 10 -19.11 -33.23 22.02
CA ILE A 10 -20.25 -34.14 22.33
C ILE A 10 -21.21 -33.50 23.35
N GLN A 11 -20.67 -32.78 24.35
CA GLN A 11 -21.50 -32.05 25.31
C GLN A 11 -22.33 -30.96 24.62
N GLY A 12 -21.72 -30.19 23.72
CA GLY A 12 -22.39 -29.19 22.88
C GLY A 12 -23.46 -29.81 21.98
N SER A 13 -23.15 -30.93 21.35
CA SER A 13 -24.11 -31.66 20.51
C SER A 13 -25.29 -32.18 21.30
N LEU A 14 -25.11 -32.65 22.54
CA LEU A 14 -26.22 -33.06 23.41
C LEU A 14 -27.09 -31.86 23.78
N GLN A 15 -26.51 -30.71 24.06
CA GLN A 15 -27.26 -29.49 24.36
C GLN A 15 -28.08 -29.03 23.15
N ARG A 16 -27.52 -29.09 21.96
CA ARG A 16 -28.23 -28.79 20.70
C ARG A 16 -29.30 -29.85 20.37
N ALA A 17 -29.08 -31.09 20.70
CA ALA A 17 -30.11 -32.13 20.57
C ALA A 17 -31.34 -31.87 21.44
N ILE A 18 -31.19 -31.24 22.64
CA ILE A 18 -32.31 -30.76 23.46
C ILE A 18 -33.06 -29.64 22.73
N GLU A 19 -32.35 -28.71 22.07
CA GLU A 19 -32.99 -27.65 21.29
C GLU A 19 -33.78 -28.21 20.10
N TYR A 20 -33.25 -29.19 19.38
CA TYR A 20 -33.98 -29.89 18.33
C TYR A 20 -35.19 -30.64 18.88
N SER A 21 -35.07 -31.30 20.05
CA SER A 21 -36.22 -31.95 20.67
C SER A 21 -37.32 -30.94 20.98
N LYS A 22 -36.99 -29.71 21.35
CA LYS A 22 -37.96 -28.62 21.55
C LYS A 22 -38.57 -28.13 20.24
N GLU A 23 -37.76 -27.98 19.20
CA GLU A 23 -38.22 -27.57 17.87
C GLU A 23 -39.22 -28.54 17.26
N PHE A 24 -38.98 -29.85 17.44
CA PHE A 24 -39.84 -30.92 16.93
C PHE A 24 -40.94 -31.35 17.97
N GLU A 25 -41.09 -30.65 19.07
CA GLU A 25 -42.10 -30.91 20.13
C GLU A 25 -41.99 -32.34 20.74
N LEU A 26 -40.77 -32.86 20.89
CA LEU A 26 -40.51 -34.20 21.41
C LEU A 26 -40.23 -34.19 22.90
N GLN A 27 -40.83 -35.13 23.64
CA GLN A 27 -40.59 -35.26 25.07
C GLN A 27 -39.20 -35.86 25.36
N ASN A 28 -38.71 -36.72 24.51
CA ASN A 28 -37.41 -37.38 24.63
C ASN A 28 -36.41 -36.86 23.65
N ILE A 29 -35.13 -36.96 23.99
CA ILE A 29 -34.01 -36.78 23.06
C ILE A 29 -33.89 -38.08 22.26
N GLU A 30 -34.22 -38.04 20.99
CA GLU A 30 -34.12 -39.19 20.10
C GLU A 30 -32.71 -39.31 19.48
N ILE A 31 -32.36 -40.50 18.99
CA ILE A 31 -31.04 -40.77 18.42
C ILE A 31 -30.75 -39.86 17.27
N GLU A 32 -31.71 -39.57 16.40
CA GLU A 32 -31.59 -38.71 15.23
C GLU A 32 -31.33 -37.24 15.61
N ALA A 33 -31.85 -36.78 16.78
CA ALA A 33 -31.57 -35.45 17.29
C ALA A 33 -30.08 -35.30 17.68
N ILE A 34 -29.50 -36.32 18.32
CA ILE A 34 -28.08 -36.35 18.68
C ILE A 34 -27.21 -36.41 17.41
N LEU A 35 -27.52 -37.31 16.48
CA LEU A 35 -26.76 -37.47 15.24
C LEU A 35 -26.83 -36.20 14.37
N LYS A 36 -28.01 -35.59 14.25
CA LYS A 36 -28.13 -34.29 13.57
C LYS A 36 -27.31 -33.20 14.28
N ALA A 37 -27.33 -33.14 15.60
CA ALA A 37 -26.57 -32.19 16.37
C ALA A 37 -25.03 -32.35 16.16
N THR A 38 -24.54 -33.58 16.06
CA THR A 38 -23.14 -33.87 15.79
C THR A 38 -22.70 -33.49 14.37
N LEU A 39 -23.62 -33.54 13.38
CA LEU A 39 -23.34 -33.05 12.01
C LEU A 39 -23.24 -31.53 11.95
N ASN A 40 -24.03 -30.82 12.78
CA ASN A 40 -24.15 -29.37 12.78
C ASN A 40 -23.23 -28.69 13.82
N GLU A 41 -22.31 -29.43 14.43
CA GLU A 41 -21.31 -28.87 15.32
C GLU A 41 -20.29 -28.03 14.48
N SER A 42 -19.80 -26.92 15.03
CA SER A 42 -18.72 -26.16 14.43
C SER A 42 -17.47 -27.07 14.31
N GLU A 43 -16.94 -27.22 13.12
CA GLU A 43 -15.82 -28.14 12.81
C GLU A 43 -16.17 -29.63 13.05
N SER A 44 -17.36 -30.06 12.63
CA SER A 44 -17.79 -31.44 12.83
C SER A 44 -16.88 -32.45 12.12
N LEU A 45 -16.14 -33.25 12.93
CA LEU A 45 -15.35 -34.38 12.43
C LEU A 45 -16.22 -35.38 11.65
N ILE A 46 -17.45 -35.63 12.12
CA ILE A 46 -18.39 -36.57 11.48
C ILE A 46 -18.74 -36.10 10.07
N LYS A 47 -18.99 -34.80 9.88
CA LYS A 47 -19.26 -34.20 8.58
C LYS A 47 -18.08 -34.36 7.64
N SER A 48 -16.87 -34.02 8.07
CA SER A 48 -15.64 -34.18 7.30
C SER A 48 -15.38 -35.63 6.87
N VAL A 49 -15.56 -36.58 7.78
CA VAL A 49 -15.37 -38.03 7.48
C VAL A 49 -16.37 -38.50 6.43
N LEU A 50 -17.65 -38.11 6.55
CA LEU A 50 -18.70 -38.53 5.62
C LEU A 50 -18.53 -37.92 4.23
N GLU A 51 -18.15 -36.63 4.14
CA GLU A 51 -17.85 -35.96 2.86
C GLU A 51 -16.66 -36.61 2.14
N ARG A 52 -15.58 -36.90 2.86
CA ARG A 52 -14.40 -37.65 2.30
C ARG A 52 -14.74 -39.06 1.85
N ALA A 53 -15.75 -39.66 2.46
CA ALA A 53 -16.28 -40.95 2.01
C ALA A 53 -17.26 -40.79 0.81
N ASN A 54 -17.42 -39.59 0.25
CA ASN A 54 -18.42 -39.27 -0.77
C ASN A 54 -19.85 -39.66 -0.36
N ILE A 55 -20.25 -39.33 0.86
CA ILE A 55 -21.62 -39.53 1.38
C ILE A 55 -22.27 -38.12 1.41
N ASP A 56 -23.47 -38.01 0.88
CA ASP A 56 -24.24 -36.78 0.88
C ASP A 56 -24.77 -36.47 2.28
N VAL A 57 -24.11 -35.52 2.95
CA VAL A 57 -24.45 -35.12 4.33
C VAL A 57 -25.75 -34.33 4.38
N GLU A 58 -26.07 -33.53 3.34
CA GLU A 58 -27.34 -32.76 3.32
C GLU A 58 -28.55 -33.66 3.18
N GLU A 59 -28.45 -34.72 2.38
CA GLU A 59 -29.52 -35.74 2.28
C GLU A 59 -29.63 -36.53 3.56
N LEU A 60 -28.54 -36.88 4.22
CA LEU A 60 -28.54 -37.57 5.51
C LEU A 60 -29.21 -36.70 6.59
N GLU A 61 -28.90 -35.42 6.65
CA GLU A 61 -29.54 -34.48 7.61
C GLU A 61 -31.05 -34.38 7.37
N LYS A 62 -31.47 -34.24 6.09
CA LYS A 62 -32.91 -34.26 5.75
C LYS A 62 -33.59 -35.57 6.13
N ALA A 63 -32.88 -36.69 6.04
CA ALA A 63 -33.41 -38.00 6.47
C ALA A 63 -33.63 -38.05 8.02
N TYR A 64 -32.71 -37.45 8.79
CA TYR A 64 -32.90 -37.30 10.22
C TYR A 64 -34.09 -36.39 10.53
N ASP A 65 -34.22 -35.28 9.84
CA ASP A 65 -35.39 -34.39 10.02
C ASP A 65 -36.72 -35.07 9.74
N ASN A 66 -36.80 -35.87 8.68
CA ASN A 66 -38.00 -36.61 8.35
C ASN A 66 -38.34 -37.66 9.43
N LYS A 67 -37.32 -38.28 10.01
CA LYS A 67 -37.49 -39.20 11.13
C LYS A 67 -37.98 -38.51 12.40
N LEU A 68 -37.38 -37.35 12.74
CA LEU A 68 -37.77 -36.56 13.88
C LEU A 68 -39.25 -36.09 13.79
N LYS A 69 -39.69 -35.70 12.58
CA LYS A 69 -41.11 -35.37 12.30
C LYS A 69 -42.07 -36.54 12.42
N ALA A 70 -41.58 -37.76 12.32
CA ALA A 70 -42.40 -38.97 12.39
C ALA A 70 -42.66 -39.44 13.83
N TYR A 71 -41.94 -38.92 14.83
CA TYR A 71 -42.17 -39.24 16.24
C TYR A 71 -43.43 -38.57 16.79
N PRO A 72 -44.09 -39.16 17.79
CA PRO A 72 -45.27 -38.56 18.44
C PRO A 72 -44.90 -37.23 19.11
N THR A 73 -45.57 -36.16 18.74
CA THR A 73 -45.41 -34.84 19.36
C THR A 73 -46.26 -34.68 20.60
N VAL A 74 -45.79 -33.94 21.59
CA VAL A 74 -46.52 -33.65 22.84
C VAL A 74 -46.68 -32.14 22.94
N GLN A 75 -47.94 -31.67 23.03
CA GLN A 75 -48.26 -30.24 23.17
C GLN A 75 -48.92 -29.96 24.53
N GLY A 76 -48.52 -28.91 25.25
CA GLY A 76 -49.14 -28.46 26.49
C GLY A 76 -48.33 -27.36 27.19
N ASP A 77 -48.99 -26.52 27.99
CA ASP A 77 -48.36 -25.33 28.62
C ASP A 77 -47.29 -25.66 29.69
N ASN A 78 -47.17 -26.96 30.13
CA ASN A 78 -46.20 -27.42 31.12
C ASN A 78 -45.30 -28.56 30.63
N VAL A 79 -45.18 -28.78 29.33
CA VAL A 79 -44.35 -29.84 28.75
C VAL A 79 -42.88 -29.42 28.76
N GLN A 80 -42.04 -30.23 29.40
CA GLN A 80 -40.59 -30.08 29.30
C GLN A 80 -40.10 -30.99 28.18
N TYR A 81 -39.64 -30.38 27.07
CA TYR A 81 -39.09 -31.08 25.91
C TYR A 81 -37.65 -31.53 26.15
N GLY A 82 -37.27 -32.67 25.64
CA GLY A 82 -35.89 -33.19 25.77
C GLY A 82 -35.50 -33.54 27.21
N GLN A 83 -36.48 -33.86 28.08
CA GLN A 83 -36.23 -34.17 29.47
C GLN A 83 -35.57 -35.54 29.69
N TYR A 84 -35.90 -36.50 28.85
CA TYR A 84 -35.41 -37.88 28.95
C TYR A 84 -34.68 -38.26 27.66
N ILE A 85 -33.71 -39.16 27.80
CA ILE A 85 -33.01 -39.75 26.67
C ILE A 85 -33.78 -41.00 26.25
N SER A 86 -34.06 -41.17 24.96
CA SER A 86 -34.76 -42.36 24.46
C SER A 86 -33.87 -43.61 24.62
N ALA A 87 -34.52 -44.78 24.60
CA ALA A 87 -33.79 -46.06 24.73
C ALA A 87 -32.69 -46.21 23.67
N LYS A 88 -33.00 -45.84 22.44
CA LYS A 88 -32.02 -45.93 21.32
C LYS A 88 -30.87 -44.90 21.47
N ALA A 89 -31.16 -43.68 21.89
CA ALA A 89 -30.15 -42.70 22.16
C ALA A 89 -29.23 -43.11 23.32
N ASN A 90 -29.81 -43.76 24.37
CA ASN A 90 -28.99 -44.31 25.45
C ASN A 90 -28.13 -45.50 24.98
N GLU A 91 -28.66 -46.35 24.09
CA GLU A 91 -27.90 -47.44 23.46
C GLU A 91 -26.73 -46.87 22.63
N LEU A 92 -26.95 -45.83 21.86
CA LEU A 92 -25.88 -45.13 21.08
C LEU A 92 -24.75 -44.70 22.01
N MET A 93 -25.05 -44.04 23.12
CA MET A 93 -24.03 -43.55 24.05
C MET A 93 -23.29 -44.65 24.77
N ASN A 94 -23.99 -45.75 25.16
CA ASN A 94 -23.36 -46.92 25.78
C ASN A 94 -22.43 -47.64 24.79
N LYS A 95 -22.80 -47.70 23.52
CA LYS A 95 -21.96 -48.29 22.46
C LYS A 95 -20.75 -47.38 22.17
N SER A 96 -20.96 -46.04 22.21
CA SER A 96 -19.85 -45.11 22.07
C SER A 96 -18.82 -45.23 23.20
N GLU A 97 -19.29 -45.48 24.46
CA GLU A 97 -18.40 -45.79 25.59
C GLU A 97 -17.66 -47.16 25.39
N THR A 98 -18.28 -48.11 24.74
CA THR A 98 -17.60 -49.37 24.38
C THR A 98 -16.44 -49.09 23.40
N TYR A 99 -16.70 -48.30 22.37
CA TYR A 99 -15.63 -47.92 21.39
C TYR A 99 -14.53 -47.07 22.02
N MET A 100 -14.87 -46.15 22.93
CA MET A 100 -13.91 -45.38 23.74
C MET A 100 -12.93 -46.33 24.45
N ASN A 101 -13.49 -47.39 25.14
CA ASN A 101 -12.63 -48.33 25.85
C ASN A 101 -11.84 -49.28 24.91
N GLU A 102 -12.37 -49.61 23.72
CA GLU A 102 -11.62 -50.37 22.70
C GLU A 102 -10.39 -49.61 22.17
N TYR A 103 -10.45 -48.28 22.12
CA TYR A 103 -9.36 -47.44 21.68
C TYR A 103 -8.40 -46.98 22.77
N ASP A 104 -8.62 -47.41 24.02
CA ASP A 104 -7.88 -46.98 25.21
C ASP A 104 -7.96 -45.46 25.41
N ASP A 105 -9.15 -44.88 25.16
CA ASP A 105 -9.42 -43.46 25.28
C ASP A 105 -10.05 -43.10 26.60
N GLU A 106 -9.86 -41.88 27.13
CA GLU A 106 -10.39 -41.40 28.39
C GLU A 106 -11.76 -40.71 28.23
N PHE A 107 -12.09 -40.20 27.06
CA PHE A 107 -13.30 -39.45 26.76
C PHE A 107 -14.00 -39.98 25.49
N ILE A 108 -15.34 -39.91 25.50
CA ILE A 108 -16.18 -40.20 24.34
C ILE A 108 -16.09 -38.99 23.38
N SER A 109 -15.63 -39.21 22.16
CA SER A 109 -15.47 -38.23 21.11
C SER A 109 -16.35 -38.50 19.89
N MET A 110 -16.36 -37.62 18.91
CA MET A 110 -17.22 -37.68 17.72
C MET A 110 -17.09 -38.98 16.94
N GLU A 111 -15.87 -39.48 16.77
CA GLU A 111 -15.62 -40.73 16.05
C GLU A 111 -16.21 -41.95 16.75
N HIS A 112 -16.28 -41.97 18.10
CA HIS A 112 -16.95 -43.05 18.83
C HIS A 112 -18.45 -43.05 18.60
N VAL A 113 -19.05 -41.84 18.53
CA VAL A 113 -20.48 -41.69 18.25
C VAL A 113 -20.78 -42.06 16.80
N LEU A 114 -19.95 -41.71 15.83
CA LEU A 114 -20.13 -42.15 14.44
C LEU A 114 -20.04 -43.65 14.30
N ARG A 115 -19.03 -44.29 14.91
CA ARG A 115 -18.91 -45.76 14.91
C ARG A 115 -20.11 -46.45 15.55
N ALA A 116 -20.58 -45.91 16.66
CA ALA A 116 -21.78 -46.45 17.33
C ALA A 116 -23.04 -46.28 16.46
N ALA A 117 -23.18 -45.14 15.79
CA ALA A 117 -24.28 -44.89 14.85
C ALA A 117 -24.27 -45.85 13.66
N MET A 118 -23.11 -46.18 13.16
CA MET A 118 -22.96 -47.21 12.08
C MET A 118 -23.46 -48.58 12.48
N ASP A 119 -23.42 -48.93 13.76
CA ASP A 119 -23.92 -50.21 14.27
C ASP A 119 -25.41 -50.19 14.64
N ILE A 120 -25.93 -49.04 15.10
CA ILE A 120 -27.24 -48.99 15.74
C ILE A 120 -28.29 -48.26 14.89
N ASP A 121 -27.90 -47.16 14.20
CA ASP A 121 -28.86 -46.35 13.44
C ASP A 121 -29.05 -46.84 12.01
N GLN A 122 -30.25 -47.28 11.69
CA GLN A 122 -30.62 -47.79 10.36
C GLN A 122 -30.48 -46.71 9.26
N THR A 123 -30.70 -45.43 9.61
CA THR A 123 -30.58 -44.33 8.62
C THR A 123 -29.13 -44.11 8.25
N THR A 124 -28.25 -44.00 9.23
CA THR A 124 -26.80 -43.93 9.01
C THR A 124 -26.30 -45.14 8.24
N GLN A 125 -26.70 -46.34 8.57
CA GLN A 125 -26.34 -47.59 7.87
C GLN A 125 -26.72 -47.54 6.39
N ASN A 126 -27.92 -47.07 6.09
CA ASN A 126 -28.41 -46.99 4.70
C ASN A 126 -27.62 -46.02 3.85
N PHE A 127 -27.22 -44.88 4.41
CA PHE A 127 -26.43 -43.88 3.71
C PHE A 127 -24.95 -44.29 3.53
N ILE A 128 -24.38 -44.92 4.54
CA ILE A 128 -23.00 -45.42 4.44
C ILE A 128 -22.89 -46.64 3.53
N GLY A 129 -23.87 -47.58 3.61
CA GLY A 129 -23.98 -48.74 2.77
C GLY A 129 -22.69 -49.60 2.79
N ASN A 130 -22.11 -49.83 1.60
CA ASN A 130 -20.89 -50.62 1.44
C ASN A 130 -19.59 -49.87 1.75
N LYS A 131 -19.68 -48.59 2.17
CA LYS A 131 -18.51 -47.72 2.47
C LYS A 131 -18.04 -47.78 3.93
N THR A 132 -18.59 -48.71 4.72
CA THR A 132 -18.28 -48.85 6.15
C THR A 132 -16.79 -48.99 6.44
N GLU A 133 -16.07 -49.80 5.67
CA GLU A 133 -14.62 -49.93 5.87
C GLU A 133 -13.85 -48.68 5.44
N VAL A 134 -14.29 -47.99 4.39
CA VAL A 134 -13.71 -46.70 3.97
C VAL A 134 -13.85 -45.65 5.05
N VAL A 135 -15.03 -45.57 5.66
CA VAL A 135 -15.27 -44.60 6.79
C VAL A 135 -14.36 -44.93 7.98
N LYS A 136 -14.18 -46.22 8.32
CA LYS A 136 -13.25 -46.63 9.38
C LYS A 136 -11.79 -46.32 9.06
N GLU A 137 -11.36 -46.52 7.82
CA GLU A 137 -10.00 -46.14 7.38
C GLU A 137 -9.78 -44.65 7.47
N ILE A 138 -10.75 -43.83 7.07
CA ILE A 138 -10.68 -42.38 7.18
C ILE A 138 -10.57 -41.96 8.65
N ILE A 139 -11.42 -42.51 9.54
CA ILE A 139 -11.36 -42.25 10.99
C ILE A 139 -9.96 -42.58 11.54
N ASN A 140 -9.44 -43.75 11.22
CA ASN A 140 -8.12 -44.17 11.70
C ASN A 140 -7.00 -43.27 11.13
N LYS A 141 -7.10 -42.82 9.91
CA LYS A 141 -6.15 -41.89 9.29
C LYS A 141 -6.17 -40.54 9.98
N ILE A 142 -7.37 -40.00 10.27
CA ILE A 142 -7.55 -38.70 10.97
C ILE A 142 -7.02 -38.79 12.40
N ARG A 143 -7.26 -39.88 13.09
CA ARG A 143 -6.72 -40.11 14.44
C ARG A 143 -5.21 -40.21 14.49
N GLY A 144 -4.55 -40.71 13.42
CA GLY A 144 -3.09 -40.85 13.35
C GLY A 144 -2.48 -41.59 14.52
N GLY A 145 -3.24 -42.51 15.16
CA GLY A 145 -2.79 -43.25 16.35
C GLY A 145 -2.87 -42.49 17.67
N ASN A 146 -3.50 -41.31 17.68
CA ASN A 146 -3.69 -40.52 18.90
C ASN A 146 -4.78 -41.11 19.81
N HIS A 147 -4.55 -41.05 21.13
CA HIS A 147 -5.58 -41.36 22.16
C HIS A 147 -6.28 -40.06 22.61
N VAL A 148 -7.58 -40.17 22.83
CA VAL A 148 -8.41 -39.07 23.38
C VAL A 148 -8.18 -38.95 24.88
N THR A 149 -7.19 -38.17 25.27
CA THR A 149 -6.81 -37.94 26.68
C THR A 149 -7.22 -36.57 27.19
N SER A 150 -7.87 -35.73 26.35
CA SER A 150 -8.38 -34.42 26.71
C SER A 150 -9.86 -34.28 26.33
N GLN A 151 -10.56 -33.28 26.92
CA GLN A 151 -11.95 -32.98 26.53
C GLN A 151 -12.09 -32.20 25.22
N ASN A 152 -10.98 -31.86 24.56
CA ASN A 152 -10.97 -31.16 23.28
C ASN A 152 -9.99 -31.80 22.28
N PRO A 153 -10.17 -33.07 21.91
CA PRO A 153 -9.24 -33.83 21.05
C PRO A 153 -9.31 -33.37 19.60
N GLU A 154 -10.42 -32.78 19.16
CA GLU A 154 -10.65 -32.34 17.77
C GLU A 154 -9.70 -31.21 17.35
N VAL A 155 -9.17 -30.45 18.30
CA VAL A 155 -8.13 -29.44 18.05
C VAL A 155 -6.80 -30.06 17.58
N ASN A 156 -6.54 -31.31 17.98
CA ASN A 156 -5.30 -32.02 17.70
C ASN A 156 -5.34 -32.85 16.42
N TYR A 157 -6.49 -32.98 15.75
CA TYR A 157 -6.63 -33.74 14.53
C TYR A 157 -6.38 -32.85 13.32
N GLU A 158 -5.53 -33.31 12.41
CA GLU A 158 -5.18 -32.60 11.16
C GLU A 158 -4.71 -31.16 11.42
N ALA A 159 -3.90 -31.00 12.48
CA ALA A 159 -3.45 -29.66 12.92
C ALA A 159 -2.65 -28.93 11.82
N LEU A 160 -1.90 -29.66 10.98
CA LEU A 160 -1.18 -29.07 9.85
C LEU A 160 -2.14 -28.49 8.81
N GLU A 161 -3.20 -29.19 8.43
CA GLU A 161 -4.18 -28.68 7.46
C GLU A 161 -5.01 -27.51 8.00
N LYS A 162 -5.23 -27.47 9.34
CA LYS A 162 -5.99 -26.39 10.00
C LYS A 162 -5.17 -25.11 10.17
N TYR A 163 -3.89 -25.23 10.48
CA TYR A 163 -3.03 -24.12 10.87
C TYR A 163 -1.87 -23.87 9.89
N GLY A 164 -1.92 -24.45 8.69
CA GLY A 164 -0.92 -24.23 7.67
C GLY A 164 -1.45 -24.59 6.29
N ARG A 165 -0.61 -24.30 5.29
CA ARG A 165 -0.88 -24.64 3.88
C ARG A 165 0.28 -25.42 3.27
N ASP A 166 -0.01 -26.41 2.46
CA ASP A 166 0.99 -27.19 1.73
C ASP A 166 1.36 -26.48 0.43
N LEU A 167 2.54 -25.83 0.43
CA LEU A 167 3.03 -25.09 -0.74
C LEU A 167 3.31 -25.99 -1.93
N VAL A 168 3.71 -27.26 -1.70
CA VAL A 168 3.96 -28.22 -2.80
C VAL A 168 2.66 -28.61 -3.48
N GLU A 169 1.61 -28.81 -2.71
CA GLU A 169 0.29 -29.12 -3.27
C GLU A 169 -0.33 -27.90 -3.98
N GLU A 170 -0.17 -26.69 -3.43
CA GLU A 170 -0.61 -25.45 -4.08
C GLU A 170 0.12 -25.22 -5.42
N VAL A 171 1.41 -25.54 -5.50
CA VAL A 171 2.14 -25.52 -6.78
C VAL A 171 1.54 -26.51 -7.77
N ARG A 172 1.22 -27.75 -7.34
CA ARG A 172 0.57 -28.75 -8.21
C ARG A 172 -0.79 -28.30 -8.72
N GLN A 173 -1.50 -27.51 -7.92
CA GLN A 173 -2.81 -26.91 -8.28
C GLN A 173 -2.67 -25.63 -9.11
N GLY A 174 -1.44 -25.19 -9.43
CA GLY A 174 -1.21 -23.97 -10.20
C GLY A 174 -1.61 -22.67 -9.47
N LYS A 175 -1.72 -22.68 -8.13
CA LYS A 175 -2.12 -21.52 -7.34
C LYS A 175 -0.97 -20.57 -7.03
N ILE A 176 0.27 -21.05 -7.05
CA ILE A 176 1.47 -20.24 -6.73
C ILE A 176 2.05 -19.64 -8.01
N ASP A 177 2.43 -18.36 -7.90
CA ASP A 177 3.04 -17.62 -9.00
C ASP A 177 4.45 -18.12 -9.36
N PRO A 178 4.90 -17.98 -10.62
CA PRO A 178 6.24 -18.36 -11.00
C PRO A 178 7.27 -17.48 -10.29
N VAL A 179 8.28 -18.12 -9.68
CA VAL A 179 9.36 -17.40 -8.99
C VAL A 179 10.52 -17.17 -9.96
N ILE A 180 10.94 -15.91 -10.08
CA ILE A 180 11.95 -15.43 -11.02
C ILE A 180 13.06 -14.73 -10.26
N GLY A 181 14.31 -14.90 -10.69
CA GLY A 181 15.46 -14.13 -10.21
C GLY A 181 15.98 -14.49 -8.81
N ARG A 182 15.56 -15.64 -8.22
CA ARG A 182 15.99 -16.07 -6.86
C ARG A 182 16.76 -17.41 -6.85
N ASP A 183 17.35 -17.75 -7.97
CA ASP A 183 18.04 -19.06 -8.14
C ASP A 183 19.18 -19.28 -7.16
N GLU A 184 19.93 -18.26 -6.82
CA GLU A 184 21.09 -18.38 -5.94
C GLU A 184 20.64 -18.62 -4.49
N GLU A 185 19.65 -17.87 -4.03
CA GLU A 185 19.09 -18.02 -2.68
C GLU A 185 18.39 -19.36 -2.51
N ILE A 186 17.64 -19.84 -3.52
CA ILE A 186 17.01 -21.16 -3.52
C ILE A 186 18.08 -22.25 -3.46
N ARG A 187 19.15 -22.18 -4.27
CA ARG A 187 20.27 -23.14 -4.22
C ARG A 187 20.97 -23.15 -2.87
N ASN A 188 21.17 -21.97 -2.27
CA ASN A 188 21.75 -21.86 -0.92
C ASN A 188 20.85 -22.50 0.13
N THR A 189 19.53 -22.26 0.04
CA THR A 189 18.53 -22.88 0.93
C THR A 189 18.56 -24.40 0.80
N ILE A 190 18.58 -24.95 -0.42
CA ILE A 190 18.72 -26.39 -0.70
C ILE A 190 20.01 -26.94 -0.10
N ARG A 191 21.14 -26.24 -0.29
CA ARG A 191 22.46 -26.65 0.25
C ARG A 191 22.45 -26.71 1.78
N ILE A 192 21.77 -25.75 2.44
CA ILE A 192 21.67 -25.72 3.90
C ILE A 192 20.78 -26.87 4.38
N LEU A 193 19.61 -27.10 3.78
CA LEU A 193 18.71 -28.21 4.13
C LEU A 193 19.39 -29.59 4.01
N SER A 194 20.33 -29.73 3.09
CA SER A 194 21.08 -30.96 2.86
C SER A 194 22.26 -31.15 3.84
N ARG A 195 22.53 -30.23 4.78
CA ARG A 195 23.63 -30.37 5.76
C ARG A 195 23.28 -31.33 6.88
N LYS A 196 24.30 -31.91 7.49
CA LYS A 196 24.14 -32.76 8.68
C LYS A 196 23.84 -31.97 9.96
N THR A 197 24.35 -30.74 10.05
CA THR A 197 24.15 -29.83 11.18
C THR A 197 23.91 -28.42 10.68
N LYS A 198 23.23 -27.56 11.46
CA LYS A 198 22.80 -26.21 11.02
C LYS A 198 22.04 -26.29 9.69
N ASN A 199 21.11 -27.22 9.60
CA ASN A 199 20.35 -27.55 8.41
C ASN A 199 19.02 -26.82 8.31
N ASN A 200 18.80 -25.82 9.15
CA ASN A 200 17.63 -24.96 9.11
C ASN A 200 18.03 -23.58 8.57
N PRO A 201 17.69 -23.21 7.35
CA PRO A 201 17.93 -21.88 6.80
C PRO A 201 17.03 -20.83 7.44
N VAL A 202 17.56 -19.63 7.63
CA VAL A 202 16.77 -18.43 7.94
C VAL A 202 17.02 -17.40 6.85
N LEU A 203 15.95 -17.05 6.15
CA LEU A 203 15.92 -16.01 5.12
C LEU A 203 15.89 -14.64 5.82
N ILE A 204 16.92 -13.83 5.62
CA ILE A 204 17.08 -12.54 6.28
C ILE A 204 17.09 -11.44 5.23
N GLY A 205 16.10 -10.54 5.28
CA GLY A 205 15.98 -9.41 4.37
C GLY A 205 14.89 -8.45 4.80
N GLU A 206 14.87 -7.28 4.20
CA GLU A 206 13.85 -6.26 4.45
C GLU A 206 12.44 -6.77 4.05
N PRO A 207 11.36 -6.15 4.56
CA PRO A 207 10.00 -6.49 4.14
C PRO A 207 9.82 -6.27 2.63
N GLY A 208 9.08 -7.15 1.96
CA GLY A 208 8.76 -6.99 0.53
C GLY A 208 9.87 -7.37 -0.46
N VAL A 209 11.06 -7.85 0.00
CA VAL A 209 12.13 -8.29 -0.91
C VAL A 209 11.93 -9.69 -1.50
N GLY A 210 10.85 -10.39 -1.17
CA GLY A 210 10.52 -11.70 -1.73
C GLY A 210 11.09 -12.89 -0.96
N LYS A 211 11.17 -12.83 0.37
CA LYS A 211 11.60 -13.97 1.22
C LYS A 211 10.71 -15.20 1.03
N THR A 212 9.40 -15.03 1.05
CA THR A 212 8.40 -16.10 0.87
C THR A 212 8.51 -16.72 -0.52
N ALA A 213 8.73 -15.90 -1.57
CA ALA A 213 8.93 -16.37 -2.94
C ALA A 213 10.09 -17.39 -3.07
N ILE A 214 11.16 -17.29 -2.27
CA ILE A 214 12.26 -18.26 -2.27
C ILE A 214 11.77 -19.66 -1.84
N VAL A 215 10.87 -19.71 -0.86
CA VAL A 215 10.31 -20.97 -0.37
C VAL A 215 9.30 -21.54 -1.37
N GLU A 216 8.50 -20.69 -1.99
CA GLU A 216 7.59 -21.06 -3.09
C GLU A 216 8.38 -21.57 -4.31
N GLY A 217 9.49 -20.91 -4.65
CA GLY A 217 10.40 -21.40 -5.70
C GLY A 217 11.05 -22.75 -5.38
N LEU A 218 11.37 -23.00 -4.10
CA LEU A 218 11.83 -24.31 -3.66
C LEU A 218 10.72 -25.37 -3.83
N ALA A 219 9.46 -25.05 -3.49
CA ALA A 219 8.33 -25.93 -3.70
C ALA A 219 8.12 -26.24 -5.19
N GLN A 220 8.25 -25.23 -6.08
CA GLN A 220 8.21 -25.42 -7.53
C GLN A 220 9.31 -26.36 -8.03
N ARG A 221 10.54 -26.25 -7.51
CA ARG A 221 11.64 -27.17 -7.88
C ARG A 221 11.41 -28.58 -7.38
N ILE A 222 10.79 -28.74 -6.18
CA ILE A 222 10.41 -30.07 -5.69
C ILE A 222 9.39 -30.73 -6.64
N VAL A 223 8.35 -30.00 -7.06
CA VAL A 223 7.35 -30.51 -8.01
C VAL A 223 7.98 -30.88 -9.36
N LYS A 224 8.88 -30.01 -9.88
CA LYS A 224 9.64 -30.24 -11.13
C LYS A 224 10.74 -31.30 -10.98
N LYS A 225 10.96 -31.83 -9.78
CA LYS A 225 12.04 -32.78 -9.46
C LYS A 225 13.46 -32.23 -9.75
N ASP A 226 13.61 -30.89 -9.68
CA ASP A 226 14.89 -30.18 -9.82
C ASP A 226 15.53 -29.93 -8.46
N VAL A 227 15.62 -30.96 -7.64
CA VAL A 227 16.21 -30.95 -6.29
C VAL A 227 17.00 -32.23 -6.05
N PRO A 228 17.97 -32.23 -5.09
CA PRO A 228 18.66 -33.49 -4.69
C PRO A 228 17.69 -34.57 -4.23
N GLU A 229 18.10 -35.83 -4.35
CA GLU A 229 17.31 -37.01 -3.98
C GLU A 229 16.73 -36.92 -2.54
N SER A 230 17.46 -36.28 -1.61
CA SER A 230 17.04 -36.08 -0.23
C SER A 230 15.83 -35.16 -0.05
N LEU A 231 15.46 -34.41 -1.08
CA LEU A 231 14.33 -33.45 -1.06
C LEU A 231 13.18 -33.84 -2.02
N LEU A 232 13.32 -34.86 -2.83
CA LEU A 232 12.32 -35.25 -3.86
C LEU A 232 10.93 -35.58 -3.27
N ASP A 233 10.92 -36.26 -2.09
CA ASP A 233 9.69 -36.70 -1.43
C ASP A 233 9.30 -35.81 -0.24
N LYS A 234 9.85 -34.57 -0.18
CA LYS A 234 9.51 -33.62 0.87
C LYS A 234 8.33 -32.75 0.46
N THR A 235 7.55 -32.37 1.47
CA THR A 235 6.54 -31.30 1.37
C THR A 235 6.96 -30.11 2.21
N ILE A 236 6.51 -28.91 1.83
CA ILE A 236 6.76 -27.70 2.56
C ILE A 236 5.43 -27.16 3.08
N PHE A 237 5.29 -27.12 4.40
CA PHE A 237 4.12 -26.55 5.05
C PHE A 237 4.45 -25.16 5.61
N GLU A 238 3.74 -24.15 5.14
CA GLU A 238 3.76 -22.81 5.73
C GLU A 238 2.82 -22.76 6.93
N LEU A 239 3.36 -22.37 8.08
CA LEU A 239 2.62 -22.27 9.34
C LEU A 239 1.93 -20.89 9.44
N ASP A 240 0.59 -20.87 9.53
CA ASP A 240 -0.18 -19.67 9.76
C ASP A 240 -0.24 -19.35 11.27
N LEU A 241 0.61 -18.42 11.70
CA LEU A 241 0.65 -17.96 13.09
C LEU A 241 -0.63 -17.25 13.51
N SER A 242 -1.30 -16.58 12.59
CA SER A 242 -2.56 -15.87 12.85
C SER A 242 -3.69 -16.86 13.14
N ALA A 243 -3.79 -17.94 12.38
CA ALA A 243 -4.75 -19.02 12.61
C ALA A 243 -4.52 -19.74 13.93
N LEU A 244 -3.25 -19.94 14.33
CA LEU A 244 -2.92 -20.52 15.62
C LEU A 244 -3.40 -19.69 16.81
N VAL A 245 -3.35 -18.36 16.69
CA VAL A 245 -3.73 -17.41 17.74
C VAL A 245 -5.24 -17.11 17.70
N ALA A 246 -5.85 -17.13 16.53
CA ALA A 246 -7.26 -16.77 16.35
C ALA A 246 -8.17 -17.67 17.20
N GLY A 247 -9.06 -17.04 18.00
CA GLY A 247 -10.01 -17.74 18.87
C GLY A 247 -9.41 -18.42 20.12
N ALA A 248 -8.08 -18.37 20.32
CA ALA A 248 -7.47 -18.85 21.56
C ALA A 248 -7.76 -17.86 22.70
N LYS A 249 -8.63 -18.25 23.63
CA LYS A 249 -9.00 -17.42 24.80
C LYS A 249 -7.91 -17.42 25.88
N PHE A 250 -7.11 -18.48 25.94
CA PHE A 250 -6.07 -18.69 26.93
C PHE A 250 -4.76 -19.13 26.28
N ARG A 251 -3.66 -18.79 26.90
CA ARG A 251 -2.29 -19.17 26.48
C ARG A 251 -2.13 -20.69 26.25
N GLY A 252 -2.79 -21.51 27.08
CA GLY A 252 -2.72 -22.96 26.97
C GLY A 252 -3.26 -23.51 25.64
N GLU A 253 -4.28 -22.89 25.07
CA GLU A 253 -4.88 -23.34 23.80
C GLU A 253 -3.94 -23.17 22.62
N PHE A 254 -3.22 -22.04 22.54
CA PHE A 254 -2.17 -21.82 21.52
C PHE A 254 -1.04 -22.85 21.66
N GLU A 255 -0.57 -23.09 22.90
CA GLU A 255 0.48 -24.07 23.17
C GLU A 255 0.07 -25.50 22.76
N GLU A 256 -1.19 -25.86 22.98
CA GLU A 256 -1.74 -27.15 22.57
C GLU A 256 -1.82 -27.29 21.06
N ARG A 257 -2.31 -26.27 20.35
CA ARG A 257 -2.37 -26.24 18.88
C ARG A 257 -0.97 -26.36 18.26
N LEU A 258 -0.01 -25.58 18.74
CA LEU A 258 1.37 -25.65 18.25
C LEU A 258 2.01 -27.02 18.55
N LYS A 259 1.76 -27.61 19.73
CA LYS A 259 2.21 -28.98 20.07
C LYS A 259 1.61 -30.01 19.11
N ALA A 260 0.35 -29.87 18.73
CA ALA A 260 -0.30 -30.77 17.78
C ALA A 260 0.37 -30.69 16.41
N VAL A 261 0.58 -29.48 15.86
CA VAL A 261 1.33 -29.26 14.61
C VAL A 261 2.72 -29.89 14.66
N LEU A 262 3.48 -29.58 15.73
CA LEU A 262 4.85 -30.11 15.88
C LEU A 262 4.90 -31.63 16.04
N LYS A 263 3.85 -32.23 16.60
CA LYS A 263 3.72 -33.69 16.72
C LYS A 263 3.51 -34.33 15.34
N GLU A 264 2.61 -33.80 14.51
CA GLU A 264 2.40 -34.28 13.14
C GLU A 264 3.67 -34.14 12.28
N VAL A 265 4.37 -32.98 12.39
CA VAL A 265 5.67 -32.82 11.69
C VAL A 265 6.68 -33.87 12.13
N LYS A 266 6.77 -34.18 13.41
CA LYS A 266 7.66 -35.21 13.93
C LYS A 266 7.30 -36.61 13.44
N GLU A 267 6.01 -36.96 13.42
CA GLU A 267 5.48 -38.24 12.98
C GLU A 267 5.64 -38.47 11.48
N SER A 268 5.83 -37.41 10.69
CA SER A 268 6.15 -37.47 9.27
C SER A 268 7.53 -38.05 8.96
N ASP A 269 8.35 -38.32 9.96
CA ASP A 269 9.72 -38.84 9.83
C ASP A 269 10.60 -37.99 8.89
N GLY A 270 10.49 -36.69 9.06
CA GLY A 270 11.26 -35.70 8.32
C GLY A 270 10.82 -35.46 6.87
N ARG A 271 9.66 -35.95 6.44
CA ARG A 271 9.07 -35.64 5.12
C ARG A 271 8.57 -34.23 5.01
N ILE A 272 8.18 -33.62 6.12
CA ILE A 272 7.65 -32.26 6.18
C ILE A 272 8.75 -31.27 6.57
N ILE A 273 8.90 -30.24 5.77
CA ILE A 273 9.69 -29.05 6.07
C ILE A 273 8.73 -27.95 6.49
N LEU A 274 8.85 -27.45 7.70
CA LEU A 274 8.00 -26.38 8.22
C LEU A 274 8.55 -25.03 7.79
N PHE A 275 7.78 -24.23 7.07
CA PHE A 275 8.11 -22.83 6.80
C PHE A 275 7.42 -21.94 7.84
N ILE A 276 8.17 -21.05 8.45
CA ILE A 276 7.67 -20.11 9.44
C ILE A 276 8.09 -18.71 9.01
N ASP A 277 7.13 -17.97 8.47
CA ASP A 277 7.35 -16.55 8.24
C ASP A 277 7.29 -15.80 9.56
N GLU A 278 8.01 -14.69 9.66
CA GLU A 278 8.16 -13.91 10.90
C GLU A 278 8.54 -14.77 12.12
N ILE A 279 9.51 -15.68 11.93
CA ILE A 279 9.92 -16.66 12.97
C ILE A 279 10.25 -16.00 14.33
N HIS A 280 10.61 -14.71 14.32
CA HIS A 280 10.87 -13.94 15.52
C HIS A 280 9.64 -13.84 16.44
N MET A 281 8.42 -13.91 15.90
CA MET A 281 7.20 -13.90 16.69
C MET A 281 7.07 -15.12 17.60
N LEU A 282 7.54 -16.27 17.16
CA LEU A 282 7.54 -17.50 17.97
C LEU A 282 8.65 -17.51 19.02
N VAL A 283 9.77 -16.83 18.74
CA VAL A 283 10.99 -16.86 19.58
C VAL A 283 11.02 -15.70 20.55
N GLY A 284 10.47 -14.54 20.18
CA GLY A 284 10.56 -13.29 20.94
C GLY A 284 9.45 -13.03 21.94
N ALA A 285 8.38 -13.77 21.88
CA ALA A 285 7.15 -13.53 22.64
C ALA A 285 7.28 -13.73 24.18
N GLY A 286 8.45 -14.11 24.70
CA GLY A 286 8.64 -14.46 26.12
C GLY A 286 9.11 -13.33 27.05
N LYS A 287 9.31 -12.08 26.57
CA LYS A 287 9.93 -11.02 27.40
C LYS A 287 8.96 -10.05 28.06
N THR A 288 7.71 -10.04 27.69
CA THR A 288 6.66 -9.27 28.37
C THR A 288 5.78 -10.19 29.18
N ASP A 289 5.38 -9.79 30.40
CA ASP A 289 4.47 -10.54 31.27
C ASP A 289 3.20 -10.90 30.50
N GLY A 290 3.05 -12.20 30.15
CA GLY A 290 1.91 -12.74 29.41
C GLY A 290 2.16 -13.14 27.95
N ALA A 291 3.37 -12.93 27.40
CA ALA A 291 3.68 -13.29 26.03
C ALA A 291 4.08 -14.78 25.85
N MET A 292 3.77 -15.33 24.67
CA MET A 292 3.89 -16.74 24.29
C MET A 292 5.35 -17.16 24.12
N ASP A 293 5.84 -18.15 24.84
CA ASP A 293 7.19 -18.71 24.66
C ASP A 293 7.16 -20.02 23.86
N ALA A 294 6.80 -19.93 22.59
CA ALA A 294 6.84 -21.06 21.67
C ALA A 294 8.28 -21.52 21.36
N GLY A 295 9.26 -20.64 21.57
CA GLY A 295 10.68 -20.96 21.37
C GLY A 295 11.15 -22.15 22.20
N ASN A 296 10.67 -22.31 23.43
CA ASN A 296 11.01 -23.45 24.28
C ASN A 296 10.48 -24.80 23.77
N MET A 297 9.46 -24.78 22.94
CA MET A 297 8.94 -26.02 22.30
C MET A 297 9.75 -26.39 21.07
N LEU A 298 10.17 -25.42 20.26
CA LEU A 298 10.95 -25.61 19.04
C LEU A 298 12.39 -26.04 19.34
N LYS A 299 13.04 -25.44 20.34
CA LYS A 299 14.46 -25.67 20.69
C LYS A 299 14.84 -27.15 20.88
N PRO A 300 14.10 -27.97 21.63
CA PRO A 300 14.42 -29.39 21.79
C PRO A 300 14.33 -30.19 20.50
N MET A 301 13.33 -29.91 19.66
CA MET A 301 13.11 -30.62 18.38
C MET A 301 14.16 -30.24 17.33
N LEU A 302 14.50 -28.95 17.22
CA LEU A 302 15.62 -28.46 16.40
C LEU A 302 16.96 -29.04 16.89
N ALA A 303 17.13 -29.20 18.21
CA ALA A 303 18.35 -29.73 18.80
C ALA A 303 18.57 -31.23 18.45
N ARG A 304 17.50 -32.01 18.39
CA ARG A 304 17.53 -33.44 18.09
C ARG A 304 17.46 -33.74 16.58
N GLY A 305 17.21 -32.72 15.73
CA GLY A 305 17.00 -32.89 14.29
C GLY A 305 15.64 -33.53 13.95
N GLU A 306 14.67 -33.46 14.87
CA GLU A 306 13.31 -33.97 14.70
C GLU A 306 12.44 -32.96 13.91
N LEU A 307 12.88 -31.71 13.77
CA LEU A 307 12.23 -30.64 13.03
C LEU A 307 13.18 -30.09 11.97
N HIS A 308 12.72 -30.07 10.71
CA HIS A 308 13.32 -29.31 9.63
C HIS A 308 12.50 -28.05 9.41
N CYS A 309 13.15 -26.88 9.47
CA CYS A 309 12.46 -25.62 9.43
C CYS A 309 13.19 -24.61 8.52
N ILE A 310 12.41 -23.84 7.76
CA ILE A 310 12.85 -22.63 7.06
C ILE A 310 12.23 -21.46 7.81
N GLY A 311 13.03 -20.53 8.29
CA GLY A 311 12.51 -19.30 8.90
C GLY A 311 12.68 -18.11 7.97
N ALA A 312 11.82 -17.10 8.10
CA ALA A 312 12.01 -15.80 7.47
C ALA A 312 11.86 -14.69 8.50
N THR A 313 12.68 -13.63 8.41
CA THR A 313 12.65 -12.49 9.33
C THR A 313 13.49 -11.33 8.79
N THR A 314 13.42 -10.17 9.40
CA THR A 314 14.31 -9.05 9.10
C THR A 314 15.66 -9.18 9.80
N LEU A 315 16.66 -8.39 9.39
CA LEU A 315 17.99 -8.41 10.00
C LEU A 315 17.96 -7.95 11.47
N ASN A 316 17.14 -6.96 11.77
CA ASN A 316 17.03 -6.40 13.13
C ASN A 316 16.39 -7.40 14.08
N GLU A 317 15.30 -8.03 13.68
CA GLU A 317 14.60 -9.07 14.45
C GLU A 317 15.47 -10.33 14.62
N TYR A 318 16.22 -10.70 13.58
CA TYR A 318 17.16 -11.80 13.69
C TYR A 318 18.22 -11.54 14.78
N ARG A 319 18.81 -10.34 14.79
CA ARG A 319 19.79 -9.92 15.81
C ARG A 319 19.18 -9.87 17.22
N GLU A 320 17.94 -9.41 17.32
CA GLU A 320 17.29 -9.22 18.61
C GLU A 320 16.81 -10.53 19.24
N TYR A 321 16.25 -11.43 18.46
CA TYR A 321 15.54 -12.62 18.96
C TYR A 321 16.29 -13.93 18.72
N ILE A 322 17.00 -14.10 17.62
CA ILE A 322 17.65 -15.38 17.27
C ILE A 322 19.13 -15.37 17.61
N GLU A 323 19.87 -14.34 17.26
CA GLU A 323 21.33 -14.25 17.46
C GLU A 323 21.70 -14.17 18.96
N LYS A 324 20.84 -13.56 19.78
CA LYS A 324 21.03 -13.52 21.26
C LYS A 324 20.76 -14.85 21.95
N ASP A 325 20.07 -15.78 21.30
CA ASP A 325 19.79 -17.11 21.82
C ASP A 325 20.78 -18.13 21.25
N SER A 326 21.75 -18.50 22.06
CA SER A 326 22.85 -19.41 21.65
C SER A 326 22.39 -20.81 21.23
N ALA A 327 21.20 -21.26 21.65
CA ALA A 327 20.63 -22.54 21.24
C ALA A 327 20.07 -22.48 19.82
N LEU A 328 19.44 -21.38 19.45
CA LEU A 328 18.89 -21.14 18.12
C LEU A 328 19.98 -20.77 17.12
N GLU A 329 20.89 -19.88 17.48
CA GLU A 329 22.01 -19.46 16.63
C GLU A 329 22.84 -20.65 16.11
N ARG A 330 23.00 -21.66 16.93
CA ARG A 330 23.75 -22.90 16.56
C ARG A 330 22.94 -23.82 15.63
N ARG A 331 21.66 -23.60 15.43
CA ARG A 331 20.77 -24.47 14.65
C ARG A 331 20.35 -23.84 13.33
N PHE A 332 20.28 -22.54 13.28
CA PHE A 332 19.94 -21.80 12.09
C PHE A 332 21.16 -21.34 11.29
N GLN A 333 21.03 -21.31 9.97
CA GLN A 333 22.03 -20.77 9.05
C GLN A 333 21.43 -19.61 8.28
N LYS A 334 22.10 -18.46 8.32
CA LYS A 334 21.67 -17.23 7.62
C LYS A 334 21.72 -17.41 6.10
N VAL A 335 20.68 -16.96 5.41
CA VAL A 335 20.60 -16.72 3.96
C VAL A 335 20.19 -15.28 3.78
N GLY A 336 21.11 -14.44 3.30
CA GLY A 336 20.80 -13.03 3.02
C GLY A 336 19.93 -12.92 1.77
N VAL A 337 18.86 -12.16 1.86
CA VAL A 337 17.95 -11.83 0.76
C VAL A 337 18.01 -10.33 0.55
N SER A 338 18.73 -9.91 -0.48
CA SER A 338 18.85 -8.51 -0.84
C SER A 338 17.67 -8.06 -1.70
N GLU A 339 17.42 -6.76 -1.71
CA GLU A 339 16.53 -6.11 -2.67
C GLU A 339 17.05 -6.39 -4.09
N PRO A 340 16.20 -6.84 -5.03
CA PRO A 340 16.58 -6.99 -6.44
C PRO A 340 16.83 -5.61 -7.06
N ASP A 341 17.65 -5.56 -8.09
CA ASP A 341 17.82 -4.35 -8.87
C ASP A 341 16.62 -4.10 -9.81
N VAL A 342 16.66 -2.96 -10.53
CA VAL A 342 15.57 -2.56 -11.44
C VAL A 342 15.43 -3.56 -12.59
N GLU A 343 16.54 -4.09 -13.15
CA GLU A 343 16.52 -5.04 -14.27
C GLU A 343 15.91 -6.38 -13.85
N ASP A 344 16.29 -6.89 -12.68
CA ASP A 344 15.73 -8.09 -12.09
C ASP A 344 14.24 -7.89 -11.78
N THR A 345 13.85 -6.72 -11.27
CA THR A 345 12.44 -6.39 -10.99
C THR A 345 11.60 -6.34 -12.26
N ILE A 346 12.10 -5.75 -13.35
CA ILE A 346 11.41 -5.79 -14.65
C ILE A 346 11.19 -7.24 -15.10
N SER A 347 12.18 -8.09 -14.93
CA SER A 347 12.10 -9.50 -15.27
C SER A 347 11.04 -10.24 -14.45
N ILE A 348 10.95 -9.94 -13.15
CA ILE A 348 9.91 -10.46 -12.24
C ILE A 348 8.53 -9.99 -12.69
N LEU A 349 8.35 -8.69 -12.95
CA LEU A 349 7.07 -8.13 -13.41
C LEU A 349 6.61 -8.73 -14.73
N ARG A 350 7.54 -8.96 -15.69
CA ARG A 350 7.23 -9.65 -16.95
C ARG A 350 6.73 -11.06 -16.74
N GLY A 351 7.29 -11.78 -15.78
CA GLY A 351 6.83 -13.13 -15.44
C GLY A 351 5.47 -13.17 -14.75
N LEU A 352 5.09 -12.13 -14.03
CA LEU A 352 3.79 -12.00 -13.37
C LEU A 352 2.71 -11.44 -14.27
N LYS A 353 3.08 -10.76 -15.36
CA LYS A 353 2.22 -10.00 -16.26
C LYS A 353 0.94 -10.75 -16.65
N GLU A 354 1.09 -11.95 -17.22
CA GLU A 354 -0.06 -12.73 -17.73
C GLU A 354 -1.09 -13.03 -16.65
N ARG A 355 -0.66 -13.31 -15.42
CA ARG A 355 -1.56 -13.59 -14.30
C ARG A 355 -2.34 -12.36 -13.86
N TYR A 356 -1.67 -11.19 -13.81
CA TYR A 356 -2.33 -9.93 -13.50
C TYR A 356 -3.31 -9.52 -14.61
N GLU A 357 -2.94 -9.70 -15.87
CA GLU A 357 -3.83 -9.48 -17.02
C GLU A 357 -5.11 -10.33 -16.94
N VAL A 358 -4.96 -11.62 -16.60
CA VAL A 358 -6.11 -12.54 -16.45
C VAL A 358 -6.95 -12.18 -15.23
N TYR A 359 -6.32 -11.93 -14.08
CA TYR A 359 -7.04 -11.64 -12.83
C TYR A 359 -7.86 -10.36 -12.92
N HIS A 360 -7.28 -9.29 -13.48
CA HIS A 360 -7.95 -8.00 -13.60
C HIS A 360 -8.76 -7.85 -14.89
N GLY A 361 -8.51 -8.69 -15.89
CA GLY A 361 -9.15 -8.58 -17.20
C GLY A 361 -8.71 -7.37 -18.00
N VAL A 362 -7.45 -6.92 -17.81
CA VAL A 362 -6.85 -5.76 -18.47
C VAL A 362 -5.60 -6.19 -19.25
N ARG A 363 -5.08 -5.33 -20.11
CA ARG A 363 -3.82 -5.52 -20.81
C ARG A 363 -2.75 -4.61 -20.24
N ILE A 364 -1.57 -5.16 -19.95
CA ILE A 364 -0.43 -4.42 -19.41
C ILE A 364 0.62 -4.23 -20.51
N GLN A 365 1.01 -3.00 -20.80
CA GLN A 365 2.10 -2.73 -21.73
C GLN A 365 3.46 -3.00 -21.07
N ASP A 366 4.46 -3.43 -21.86
CA ASP A 366 5.82 -3.65 -21.33
C ASP A 366 6.42 -2.37 -20.74
N ARG A 367 6.16 -1.22 -21.38
CA ARG A 367 6.59 0.08 -20.84
C ARG A 367 5.98 0.42 -19.48
N ALA A 368 4.78 -0.06 -19.15
CA ALA A 368 4.20 0.09 -17.83
C ALA A 368 4.99 -0.69 -16.76
N LEU A 369 5.45 -1.90 -17.09
CA LEU A 369 6.29 -2.71 -16.19
C LEU A 369 7.66 -2.06 -15.96
N VAL A 370 8.27 -1.54 -17.03
CA VAL A 370 9.52 -0.78 -16.92
C VAL A 370 9.31 0.48 -16.07
N ALA A 371 8.25 1.25 -16.34
CA ALA A 371 7.92 2.43 -15.55
C ALA A 371 7.64 2.08 -14.08
N ALA A 372 6.94 0.99 -13.79
CA ALA A 372 6.66 0.56 -12.42
C ALA A 372 7.95 0.27 -11.64
N ALA A 373 8.92 -0.42 -12.26
CA ALA A 373 10.20 -0.71 -11.63
C ALA A 373 11.04 0.57 -11.44
N GLU A 374 11.22 1.38 -12.48
CA GLU A 374 12.05 2.58 -12.43
C GLU A 374 11.46 3.68 -11.53
N LEU A 375 10.14 3.94 -11.65
CA LEU A 375 9.50 5.00 -10.89
C LEU A 375 9.36 4.60 -9.41
N SER A 376 9.08 3.33 -9.11
CA SER A 376 9.03 2.88 -7.72
C SER A 376 10.40 2.93 -7.05
N ASP A 377 11.46 2.53 -7.74
CA ASP A 377 12.82 2.61 -7.22
C ASP A 377 13.21 4.06 -6.92
N ARG A 378 12.90 4.95 -7.83
CA ARG A 378 13.27 6.36 -7.76
C ARG A 378 12.42 7.17 -6.78
N TYR A 379 11.10 6.91 -6.70
CA TYR A 379 10.15 7.80 -6.01
C TYR A 379 9.57 7.22 -4.72
N ILE A 380 9.59 5.89 -4.54
CA ILE A 380 9.06 5.23 -3.35
C ILE A 380 10.23 4.70 -2.52
N THR A 381 10.63 5.47 -1.50
CA THR A 381 11.84 5.21 -0.70
C THR A 381 11.57 4.49 0.63
N ASP A 382 10.31 4.35 1.03
CA ASP A 382 9.89 3.70 2.28
C ASP A 382 9.55 2.22 2.13
N ARG A 383 9.61 1.69 0.91
CA ARG A 383 9.37 0.29 0.55
C ARG A 383 10.48 -0.25 -0.34
N PHE A 384 10.55 -1.56 -0.49
CA PHE A 384 11.59 -2.26 -1.24
C PHE A 384 11.06 -2.93 -2.51
N LEU A 385 11.93 -3.07 -3.50
CA LEU A 385 11.66 -3.89 -4.68
C LEU A 385 11.69 -5.39 -4.30
N PRO A 386 10.91 -6.25 -4.97
CA PRO A 386 9.99 -5.95 -6.09
C PRO A 386 8.58 -5.52 -5.63
N ASP A 387 8.27 -5.62 -4.34
CA ASP A 387 6.92 -5.45 -3.77
C ASP A 387 6.28 -4.11 -4.17
N LYS A 388 7.01 -2.99 -3.99
CA LYS A 388 6.51 -1.66 -4.37
C LYS A 388 6.19 -1.53 -5.86
N ALA A 389 6.90 -2.22 -6.73
CA ALA A 389 6.63 -2.21 -8.18
C ALA A 389 5.45 -3.12 -8.55
N ILE A 390 5.31 -4.26 -7.88
CA ILE A 390 4.18 -5.17 -8.02
C ILE A 390 2.89 -4.47 -7.58
N ASP A 391 2.90 -3.82 -6.42
CA ASP A 391 1.76 -3.06 -5.90
C ASP A 391 1.31 -1.95 -6.86
N LEU A 392 2.25 -1.25 -7.52
CA LEU A 392 1.92 -0.23 -8.53
C LEU A 392 1.18 -0.84 -9.73
N VAL A 393 1.67 -1.98 -10.22
CA VAL A 393 1.03 -2.68 -11.35
C VAL A 393 -0.35 -3.19 -10.94
N ASP A 394 -0.48 -3.80 -9.76
CA ASP A 394 -1.75 -4.29 -9.24
C ASP A 394 -2.77 -3.17 -9.10
N GLN A 395 -2.39 -2.05 -8.49
CA GLN A 395 -3.27 -0.90 -8.33
C GLN A 395 -3.64 -0.26 -9.67
N ALA A 396 -2.72 -0.18 -10.64
CA ALA A 396 -3.02 0.32 -11.98
C ALA A 396 -4.06 -0.55 -12.68
N CYS A 397 -3.88 -1.87 -12.62
CA CYS A 397 -4.85 -2.83 -13.15
C CYS A 397 -6.21 -2.71 -12.46
N ALA A 398 -6.24 -2.58 -11.14
CA ALA A 398 -7.47 -2.43 -10.37
C ALA A 398 -8.19 -1.10 -10.70
N THR A 399 -7.45 -0.01 -10.92
CA THR A 399 -8.00 1.29 -11.32
C THR A 399 -8.68 1.19 -12.69
N ILE A 400 -7.97 0.67 -13.70
CA ILE A 400 -8.51 0.47 -15.05
C ILE A 400 -9.73 -0.45 -15.01
N ARG A 401 -9.69 -1.56 -14.29
CA ARG A 401 -10.83 -2.47 -14.11
C ARG A 401 -12.05 -1.75 -13.50
N THR A 402 -11.82 -0.88 -12.53
CA THR A 402 -12.90 -0.10 -11.89
C THR A 402 -13.48 0.92 -12.87
N GLU A 403 -12.64 1.59 -13.67
CA GLU A 403 -13.07 2.51 -14.72
C GLU A 403 -13.87 1.79 -15.81
N MET A 404 -13.47 0.60 -16.24
CA MET A 404 -14.23 -0.24 -17.17
C MET A 404 -15.61 -0.61 -16.64
N GLY A 405 -15.74 -0.81 -15.33
CA GLY A 405 -17.02 -1.09 -14.67
C GLY A 405 -17.92 0.14 -14.49
N SER A 406 -17.34 1.34 -14.48
CA SER A 406 -18.04 2.60 -14.26
C SER A 406 -18.56 3.21 -15.58
N ASN A 407 -19.37 4.26 -15.47
CA ASN A 407 -19.72 5.06 -16.63
C ASN A 407 -18.58 6.04 -16.93
N PRO A 408 -18.16 6.18 -18.20
CA PRO A 408 -17.18 7.18 -18.59
C PRO A 408 -17.59 8.60 -18.17
N THR A 409 -16.61 9.44 -17.89
CA THR A 409 -16.84 10.81 -17.37
C THR A 409 -17.78 11.62 -18.23
N GLU A 410 -17.66 11.49 -19.54
CA GLU A 410 -18.54 12.18 -20.51
C GLU A 410 -20.02 11.74 -20.37
N LEU A 411 -20.26 10.42 -20.28
CA LEU A 411 -21.60 9.89 -20.07
C LEU A 411 -22.17 10.28 -18.71
N ASP A 412 -21.34 10.31 -17.67
CA ASP A 412 -21.77 10.74 -16.32
C ASP A 412 -22.13 12.22 -16.28
N GLN A 413 -21.39 13.09 -16.96
CA GLN A 413 -21.71 14.51 -17.10
C GLN A 413 -23.05 14.73 -17.81
N VAL A 414 -23.28 14.03 -18.94
CA VAL A 414 -24.54 14.09 -19.65
C VAL A 414 -25.69 13.55 -18.80
N ASN A 415 -25.49 12.44 -18.08
CA ASN A 415 -26.49 11.88 -17.16
C ASN A 415 -26.88 12.88 -16.07
N ARG A 416 -25.91 13.56 -15.47
CA ARG A 416 -26.17 14.60 -14.46
C ARG A 416 -26.90 15.80 -15.06
N ARG A 417 -26.54 16.22 -16.28
CA ARG A 417 -27.22 17.31 -16.97
C ARG A 417 -28.67 16.96 -17.30
N VAL A 418 -28.91 15.77 -17.84
CA VAL A 418 -30.28 15.26 -18.09
C VAL A 418 -31.08 15.25 -16.79
N MET A 419 -30.53 14.72 -15.70
CA MET A 419 -31.21 14.71 -14.40
C MET A 419 -31.54 16.12 -13.89
N GLN A 420 -30.63 17.08 -14.02
CA GLN A 420 -30.88 18.49 -13.65
C GLN A 420 -32.04 19.09 -14.48
N LEU A 421 -32.01 18.87 -15.80
CA LEU A 421 -33.06 19.38 -16.69
C LEU A 421 -34.43 18.71 -16.42
N GLU A 422 -34.45 17.43 -16.07
CA GLU A 422 -35.71 16.72 -15.70
C GLU A 422 -36.28 17.24 -14.37
N ILE A 423 -35.43 17.58 -13.41
CA ILE A 423 -35.87 18.22 -12.16
C ILE A 423 -36.45 19.61 -12.45
N GLU A 424 -35.75 20.42 -13.26
CA GLU A 424 -36.23 21.77 -13.67
C GLU A 424 -37.54 21.67 -14.46
N GLU A 425 -37.68 20.71 -15.39
CA GLU A 425 -38.92 20.46 -16.16
C GLU A 425 -40.06 20.13 -15.21
N SER A 426 -39.85 19.25 -14.25
CA SER A 426 -40.87 18.86 -13.27
C SER A 426 -41.33 20.05 -12.41
N ALA A 427 -40.41 20.94 -12.06
CA ALA A 427 -40.76 22.17 -11.33
C ALA A 427 -41.55 23.13 -12.16
N LEU A 428 -41.11 23.42 -13.41
CA LEU A 428 -41.78 24.39 -14.32
C LEU A 428 -43.15 23.91 -14.82
N LYS A 429 -43.40 22.61 -14.92
CA LYS A 429 -44.71 22.05 -15.28
C LYS A 429 -45.85 22.45 -14.32
N ASN A 430 -45.53 22.79 -13.09
CA ASN A 430 -46.47 23.18 -12.06
C ASN A 430 -46.72 24.69 -12.03
N GLU A 431 -45.94 25.49 -12.79
CA GLU A 431 -46.05 26.92 -12.88
C GLU A 431 -47.00 27.32 -14.02
N SER A 432 -47.73 28.47 -13.87
CA SER A 432 -48.76 28.88 -14.84
C SER A 432 -48.47 30.19 -15.55
N ASP A 433 -47.40 30.90 -15.18
CA ASP A 433 -47.01 32.18 -15.77
C ASP A 433 -46.37 32.03 -17.16
N ASN A 434 -46.38 33.10 -17.95
CA ASN A 434 -45.90 33.07 -19.32
C ASN A 434 -44.39 32.91 -19.46
N ALA A 435 -43.60 33.40 -18.49
CA ALA A 435 -42.14 33.25 -18.49
C ALA A 435 -41.75 31.81 -18.23
N SER A 436 -42.39 31.12 -17.26
CA SER A 436 -42.19 29.72 -16.98
C SER A 436 -42.56 28.79 -18.14
N LYS A 437 -43.62 29.16 -18.91
CA LYS A 437 -43.99 28.40 -20.11
C LYS A 437 -42.97 28.54 -21.25
N GLN A 438 -42.44 29.72 -21.48
CA GLN A 438 -41.40 29.94 -22.49
C GLN A 438 -40.12 29.20 -22.09
N ARG A 439 -39.71 29.29 -20.84
CA ARG A 439 -38.54 28.56 -20.33
C ARG A 439 -38.74 27.03 -20.42
N LEU A 440 -39.99 26.55 -20.23
CA LEU A 440 -40.31 25.12 -20.34
C LEU A 440 -40.14 24.61 -21.79
N GLU A 441 -40.53 25.39 -22.81
CA GLU A 441 -40.34 25.03 -24.21
C GLU A 441 -38.85 24.95 -24.57
N GLU A 442 -38.03 25.96 -24.17
CA GLU A 442 -36.59 25.98 -24.38
C GLU A 442 -35.91 24.79 -23.67
N LEU A 443 -36.33 24.50 -22.45
CA LEU A 443 -35.80 23.41 -21.65
C LEU A 443 -36.15 22.05 -22.22
N GLN A 444 -37.34 21.86 -22.79
CA GLN A 444 -37.73 20.62 -23.46
C GLN A 444 -36.89 20.34 -24.70
N GLU A 445 -36.51 21.38 -25.46
CA GLU A 445 -35.62 21.25 -26.60
C GLU A 445 -34.21 20.87 -26.14
N GLU A 446 -33.68 21.54 -25.09
CA GLU A 446 -32.39 21.21 -24.50
C GLU A 446 -32.35 19.78 -23.92
N LEU A 447 -33.41 19.38 -23.22
CA LEU A 447 -33.56 18.02 -22.67
C LEU A 447 -33.62 16.95 -23.77
N SER A 448 -34.29 17.23 -24.86
CA SER A 448 -34.36 16.31 -26.01
C SER A 448 -32.97 16.10 -26.62
N ASN A 449 -32.22 17.19 -26.83
CA ASN A 449 -30.88 17.15 -27.39
C ASN A 449 -29.90 16.40 -26.46
N GLU A 450 -29.99 16.66 -25.16
CA GLU A 450 -29.10 15.96 -24.18
C GLU A 450 -29.49 14.47 -24.04
N LYS A 451 -30.78 14.09 -24.15
CA LYS A 451 -31.21 12.68 -24.18
C LYS A 451 -30.76 11.96 -25.45
N GLU A 452 -30.71 12.62 -26.58
CA GLU A 452 -30.17 12.03 -27.82
C GLU A 452 -28.66 11.77 -27.70
N LYS A 453 -27.90 12.73 -27.12
CA LYS A 453 -26.48 12.53 -26.81
C LYS A 453 -26.29 11.38 -25.82
N GLN A 454 -27.08 11.34 -24.74
CA GLN A 454 -27.05 10.27 -23.74
C GLN A 454 -27.24 8.90 -24.39
N ALA A 455 -28.28 8.75 -25.23
CA ALA A 455 -28.56 7.48 -25.88
C ALA A 455 -27.46 7.06 -26.87
N SER A 456 -26.86 8.01 -27.59
CA SER A 456 -25.71 7.75 -28.47
C SER A 456 -24.48 7.30 -27.71
N LEU A 457 -24.09 8.02 -26.63
CA LEU A 457 -22.94 7.68 -25.80
C LEU A 457 -23.16 6.34 -25.08
N GLN A 458 -24.37 6.09 -24.56
CA GLN A 458 -24.69 4.83 -23.88
C GLN A 458 -24.61 3.63 -24.85
N SER A 459 -25.12 3.75 -26.06
CA SER A 459 -25.01 2.68 -27.07
C SER A 459 -23.55 2.40 -27.43
N ARG A 460 -22.72 3.43 -27.53
CA ARG A 460 -21.29 3.29 -27.81
C ARG A 460 -20.56 2.58 -26.65
N VAL A 461 -20.82 2.99 -25.41
CA VAL A 461 -20.26 2.34 -24.19
C VAL A 461 -20.67 0.87 -24.12
N GLU A 462 -21.93 0.52 -24.39
CA GLU A 462 -22.42 -0.86 -24.39
C GLU A 462 -21.71 -1.71 -25.44
N GLN A 463 -21.52 -1.18 -26.66
CA GLN A 463 -20.77 -1.87 -27.71
C GLN A 463 -19.30 -2.11 -27.36
N GLU A 464 -18.63 -1.11 -26.76
CA GLU A 464 -17.26 -1.25 -26.30
C GLU A 464 -17.17 -2.31 -25.17
N LYS A 465 -18.09 -2.27 -24.19
CA LYS A 465 -18.15 -3.27 -23.10
C LYS A 465 -18.36 -4.70 -23.62
N GLU A 466 -19.23 -4.89 -24.63
CA GLU A 466 -19.45 -6.22 -25.22
C GLU A 466 -18.19 -6.76 -25.92
N LYS A 467 -17.47 -5.91 -26.64
CA LYS A 467 -16.21 -6.28 -27.31
C LYS A 467 -15.14 -6.67 -26.27
N ILE A 468 -15.00 -5.86 -25.21
CA ILE A 468 -14.05 -6.13 -24.11
C ILE A 468 -14.38 -7.46 -23.41
N ALA A 469 -15.68 -7.72 -23.14
CA ALA A 469 -16.11 -8.96 -22.51
C ALA A 469 -15.72 -10.20 -23.35
N LYS A 470 -15.85 -10.13 -24.67
CA LYS A 470 -15.43 -11.22 -25.59
C LYS A 470 -13.91 -11.45 -25.55
N LEU A 471 -13.12 -10.38 -25.50
CA LEU A 471 -11.67 -10.49 -25.36
C LEU A 471 -11.27 -11.14 -24.02
N GLN A 472 -11.90 -10.75 -22.92
CA GLN A 472 -11.66 -11.33 -21.59
C GLN A 472 -12.02 -12.81 -21.55
N GLU A 473 -13.14 -13.23 -22.13
CA GLU A 473 -13.56 -14.62 -22.22
C GLU A 473 -12.50 -15.46 -22.95
N LYS A 474 -11.98 -14.97 -24.08
CA LYS A 474 -10.95 -15.68 -24.86
C LYS A 474 -9.61 -15.75 -24.14
N ARG A 475 -9.21 -14.71 -23.41
CA ARG A 475 -8.00 -14.72 -22.58
C ARG A 475 -8.12 -15.74 -21.44
N ALA A 476 -9.28 -15.80 -20.77
CA ALA A 476 -9.53 -16.80 -19.72
C ALA A 476 -9.49 -18.23 -20.25
N GLU A 477 -10.08 -18.47 -21.45
CA GLU A 477 -10.06 -19.79 -22.12
C GLU A 477 -8.62 -20.21 -22.51
N LEU A 478 -7.78 -19.26 -22.93
CA LEU A 478 -6.38 -19.49 -23.22
C LEU A 478 -5.57 -19.86 -21.96
N ASP A 479 -5.76 -19.12 -20.86
CA ASP A 479 -5.10 -19.41 -19.59
C ASP A 479 -5.48 -20.78 -19.02
N GLU A 480 -6.77 -21.13 -19.06
CA GLU A 480 -7.25 -22.46 -18.66
C GLU A 480 -6.62 -23.57 -19.51
N SER A 481 -6.50 -23.32 -20.83
CA SER A 481 -5.85 -24.29 -21.74
C SER A 481 -4.34 -24.42 -21.48
N ARG A 482 -3.65 -23.36 -21.10
CA ARG A 482 -2.24 -23.37 -20.71
C ARG A 482 -2.02 -24.12 -19.38
N LYS A 483 -2.88 -23.89 -18.38
CA LYS A 483 -2.86 -24.67 -17.12
C LYS A 483 -3.11 -26.14 -17.37
N ALA A 484 -4.09 -26.47 -18.21
CA ALA A 484 -4.37 -27.87 -18.59
C ALA A 484 -3.20 -28.54 -19.35
N LEU A 485 -2.42 -27.76 -20.11
CA LEU A 485 -1.18 -28.25 -20.76
C LEU A 485 -0.10 -28.56 -19.72
N GLU A 486 0.11 -27.66 -18.76
CA GLU A 486 1.10 -27.83 -17.67
C GLU A 486 0.75 -29.07 -16.82
N ASP A 487 -0.53 -29.26 -16.50
CA ASP A 487 -1.04 -30.44 -15.80
C ASP A 487 -0.83 -31.73 -16.61
N ALA A 488 -1.10 -31.69 -17.91
CA ALA A 488 -0.91 -32.85 -18.79
C ALA A 488 0.56 -33.23 -18.92
N GLN A 489 1.46 -32.25 -18.96
CA GLN A 489 2.92 -32.47 -18.97
C GLN A 489 3.41 -33.06 -17.64
N THR A 490 2.94 -32.52 -16.52
CA THR A 490 3.30 -32.97 -15.17
C THR A 490 2.84 -34.41 -14.93
N ASN A 491 1.65 -34.77 -15.43
CA ASN A 491 1.08 -36.12 -15.32
C ASN A 491 1.52 -37.08 -16.44
N ASN A 492 2.52 -36.68 -17.27
CA ASN A 492 3.01 -37.47 -18.41
C ASN A 492 1.93 -37.90 -19.42
N ASN A 493 0.85 -37.13 -19.55
CA ASN A 493 -0.19 -37.36 -20.55
C ASN A 493 0.20 -36.65 -21.86
N LEU A 494 1.11 -37.32 -22.60
CA LEU A 494 1.69 -36.76 -23.84
C LEU A 494 0.66 -36.51 -24.94
N GLU A 495 -0.41 -37.30 -25.00
CA GLU A 495 -1.47 -37.15 -26.01
C GLU A 495 -2.26 -35.84 -25.78
N LYS A 496 -2.73 -35.62 -24.56
CA LYS A 496 -3.46 -34.41 -24.20
C LYS A 496 -2.54 -33.16 -24.26
N ALA A 497 -1.28 -33.29 -23.85
CA ALA A 497 -0.31 -32.21 -23.96
C ALA A 497 -0.05 -31.83 -25.44
N ALA A 498 0.07 -32.78 -26.35
CA ALA A 498 0.24 -32.52 -27.79
C ALA A 498 -1.00 -31.87 -28.42
N GLU A 499 -2.22 -32.32 -28.07
CA GLU A 499 -3.48 -31.70 -28.51
C GLU A 499 -3.59 -30.23 -28.09
N LEU A 500 -3.29 -29.94 -26.85
CA LEU A 500 -3.33 -28.59 -26.33
C LEU A 500 -2.23 -27.71 -26.94
N GLN A 501 -0.99 -28.18 -26.98
CA GLN A 501 0.18 -27.43 -27.42
C GLN A 501 0.17 -27.09 -28.92
N TYR A 502 -0.25 -28.03 -29.76
CA TYR A 502 -0.20 -27.90 -31.22
C TYR A 502 -1.56 -27.67 -31.86
N GLY A 503 -2.67 -27.83 -31.10
CA GLY A 503 -4.01 -27.68 -31.59
C GLY A 503 -4.72 -26.47 -30.96
N LYS A 504 -5.18 -26.58 -29.71
CA LYS A 504 -6.11 -25.64 -29.10
C LYS A 504 -5.46 -24.28 -28.78
N ILE A 505 -4.26 -24.29 -28.19
CA ILE A 505 -3.58 -23.05 -27.79
C ILE A 505 -3.24 -22.16 -28.98
N PRO A 506 -2.59 -22.63 -30.08
CA PRO A 506 -2.30 -21.81 -31.24
C PRO A 506 -3.56 -21.27 -31.94
N GLN A 507 -4.68 -22.03 -31.88
CA GLN A 507 -5.95 -21.56 -32.43
C GLN A 507 -6.51 -20.39 -31.59
N LEU A 508 -6.52 -20.53 -30.27
CA LEU A 508 -6.99 -19.46 -29.37
C LEU A 508 -6.12 -18.20 -29.46
N GLU A 509 -4.79 -18.39 -29.56
CA GLU A 509 -3.86 -17.26 -29.76
C GLU A 509 -4.12 -16.53 -31.07
N LYS A 510 -4.46 -17.24 -32.13
CA LYS A 510 -4.82 -16.66 -33.43
C LYS A 510 -6.16 -15.93 -33.35
N GLU A 511 -7.19 -16.55 -32.75
CA GLU A 511 -8.50 -15.93 -32.56
C GLU A 511 -8.39 -14.66 -31.68
N LEU A 512 -7.60 -14.71 -30.62
CA LEU A 512 -7.36 -13.57 -29.75
C LEU A 512 -6.68 -12.43 -30.51
N LYS A 513 -5.62 -12.75 -31.29
CA LYS A 513 -4.91 -11.77 -32.10
C LYS A 513 -5.81 -11.14 -33.16
N GLU A 514 -6.64 -11.91 -33.85
CA GLU A 514 -7.60 -11.40 -34.83
C GLU A 514 -8.62 -10.46 -34.18
N LEU A 515 -9.10 -10.78 -32.99
CA LEU A 515 -9.99 -9.90 -32.22
C LEU A 515 -9.26 -8.61 -31.76
N GLU A 516 -8.02 -8.73 -31.32
CA GLU A 516 -7.18 -7.57 -30.92
C GLU A 516 -6.85 -6.67 -32.11
N ASP A 517 -6.51 -7.25 -33.28
CA ASP A 517 -6.24 -6.50 -34.52
C ASP A 517 -7.50 -5.76 -35.01
N VAL A 518 -8.66 -6.41 -35.02
CA VAL A 518 -9.95 -5.76 -35.36
C VAL A 518 -10.27 -4.64 -34.38
N PHE A 519 -9.99 -4.84 -33.09
CA PHE A 519 -10.19 -3.84 -32.04
C PHE A 519 -9.19 -2.68 -32.16
N GLN A 520 -8.00 -2.89 -32.76
CA GLN A 520 -7.01 -1.86 -33.05
C GLN A 520 -7.25 -1.15 -34.40
N ASP A 521 -7.65 -1.85 -35.44
CA ASP A 521 -7.86 -1.30 -36.80
C ASP A 521 -9.11 -0.40 -36.91
N GLU A 522 -10.12 -0.59 -36.07
CA GLU A 522 -11.28 0.33 -35.97
C GLU A 522 -10.88 1.69 -35.35
N GLN A 523 -9.57 1.91 -35.07
CA GLN A 523 -9.04 3.08 -34.43
C GLN A 523 -8.22 3.93 -35.40
N GLY A 524 -8.79 5.04 -35.84
CA GLY A 524 -8.01 6.22 -36.16
C GLY A 524 -7.58 6.89 -34.85
N GLU A 525 -6.29 7.14 -34.72
CA GLU A 525 -5.64 7.92 -33.67
C GLU A 525 -6.26 7.92 -32.26
N ASP A 526 -5.52 7.47 -31.28
CA ASP A 526 -5.62 7.15 -29.85
C ASP A 526 -6.60 7.98 -28.96
N ASN A 527 -7.43 8.85 -29.49
CA ASN A 527 -8.18 9.87 -28.73
C ASN A 527 -9.69 9.67 -28.64
N ASP A 528 -10.26 8.56 -29.17
CA ASP A 528 -11.72 8.43 -29.32
C ASP A 528 -12.35 7.26 -28.53
N ARG A 529 -11.60 6.59 -27.65
CA ARG A 529 -12.14 5.52 -26.78
C ARG A 529 -12.78 6.07 -25.53
N MET A 530 -13.97 5.57 -25.22
CA MET A 530 -14.66 5.91 -23.96
C MET A 530 -14.19 5.02 -22.79
N ILE A 531 -13.72 3.79 -23.07
CA ILE A 531 -13.27 2.83 -22.06
C ILE A 531 -11.81 2.47 -22.32
N ARG A 532 -10.95 2.71 -21.31
CA ARG A 532 -9.55 2.25 -21.31
C ARG A 532 -9.47 0.83 -20.80
N GLU A 533 -8.74 -0.05 -21.49
CA GLU A 533 -8.46 -1.43 -21.06
C GLU A 533 -6.97 -1.72 -20.91
N ILE A 534 -6.13 -0.75 -21.22
CA ILE A 534 -4.69 -0.91 -21.30
C ILE A 534 -4.05 -0.12 -20.16
N VAL A 535 -3.19 -0.79 -19.41
CA VAL A 535 -2.31 -0.15 -18.42
C VAL A 535 -1.03 0.27 -19.14
N SER A 536 -0.76 1.57 -19.17
CA SER A 536 0.44 2.18 -19.72
C SER A 536 1.34 2.80 -18.64
N ASP A 537 2.43 3.38 -19.03
CA ASP A 537 3.32 4.16 -18.17
C ASP A 537 2.65 5.41 -17.56
N GLU A 538 1.61 5.95 -18.21
CA GLU A 538 0.84 7.09 -17.69
C GLU A 538 0.06 6.71 -16.44
N GLU A 539 -0.67 5.60 -16.43
CA GLU A 539 -1.42 5.13 -15.28
C GLU A 539 -0.49 4.80 -14.11
N ILE A 540 0.67 4.19 -14.39
CA ILE A 540 1.69 3.97 -13.35
C ILE A 540 2.18 5.30 -12.79
N GLY A 541 2.45 6.29 -13.65
CA GLY A 541 2.85 7.64 -13.26
C GLY A 541 1.81 8.33 -12.38
N ASP A 542 0.52 8.20 -12.72
CA ASP A 542 -0.58 8.77 -11.94
C ASP A 542 -0.67 8.17 -10.54
N ILE A 543 -0.47 6.85 -10.40
CA ILE A 543 -0.49 6.20 -9.09
C ILE A 543 0.72 6.60 -8.26
N VAL A 544 1.92 6.65 -8.86
CA VAL A 544 3.11 7.16 -8.17
C VAL A 544 2.87 8.59 -7.71
N SER A 545 2.22 9.42 -8.53
CA SER A 545 1.85 10.79 -8.17
C SER A 545 0.89 10.84 -6.99
N GLN A 546 -0.10 9.95 -6.94
CA GLN A 546 -1.03 9.85 -5.81
C GLN A 546 -0.33 9.42 -4.52
N TRP A 547 0.58 8.45 -4.58
CA TRP A 547 1.26 7.92 -3.39
C TRP A 547 2.31 8.89 -2.84
N THR A 548 3.05 9.53 -3.73
CA THR A 548 4.19 10.40 -3.36
C THR A 548 3.84 11.87 -3.26
N GLY A 549 2.68 12.26 -3.83
CA GLY A 549 2.31 13.67 -3.99
C GLY A 549 3.11 14.41 -5.07
N ILE A 550 3.87 13.70 -5.90
CA ILE A 550 4.70 14.26 -6.97
C ILE A 550 3.98 14.03 -8.29
N PRO A 551 3.75 15.06 -9.12
CA PRO A 551 3.07 14.91 -10.39
C PRO A 551 3.98 14.23 -11.44
N VAL A 552 4.12 12.91 -11.33
CA VAL A 552 5.02 12.11 -12.20
C VAL A 552 4.47 11.99 -13.63
N SER A 553 3.15 11.98 -13.81
CA SER A 553 2.49 11.83 -15.11
C SER A 553 2.73 12.98 -16.10
N LYS A 554 3.12 14.17 -15.61
CA LYS A 554 3.47 15.32 -16.44
C LYS A 554 4.96 15.40 -16.81
N LEU A 555 5.74 14.41 -16.42
CA LEU A 555 7.20 14.49 -16.38
C LEU A 555 7.93 14.16 -17.70
N VAL A 556 7.27 13.56 -18.69
CA VAL A 556 8.01 12.97 -19.81
C VAL A 556 8.34 13.93 -20.95
N GLU A 557 7.49 14.89 -21.31
CA GLU A 557 7.80 15.86 -22.37
C GLU A 557 7.83 17.33 -21.91
N THR A 558 6.87 17.73 -21.09
CA THR A 558 6.75 19.12 -20.59
C THR A 558 7.80 19.48 -19.55
N GLU A 559 8.38 18.52 -18.83
CA GLU A 559 9.44 18.81 -17.85
C GLU A 559 10.76 19.22 -18.50
N ARG A 560 11.14 18.61 -19.60
CA ARG A 560 12.34 19.04 -20.31
C ARG A 560 12.23 20.50 -20.75
N GLU A 561 11.08 20.91 -21.26
CA GLU A 561 10.82 22.30 -21.63
C GLU A 561 10.74 23.20 -20.39
N LYS A 562 10.05 22.78 -19.33
CA LYS A 562 10.01 23.54 -18.06
C LYS A 562 11.39 23.73 -17.45
N LEU A 563 12.25 22.71 -17.48
CA LEU A 563 13.62 22.79 -16.97
C LEU A 563 14.49 23.71 -17.81
N LEU A 564 14.35 23.70 -19.13
CA LEU A 564 15.07 24.62 -20.04
C LEU A 564 14.65 26.08 -19.80
N HIS A 565 13.40 26.33 -19.40
CA HIS A 565 12.87 27.67 -19.11
C HIS A 565 12.73 27.95 -17.61
N LEU A 566 13.41 27.16 -16.76
CA LEU A 566 13.32 27.30 -15.31
C LEU A 566 13.68 28.70 -14.84
N GLY A 567 14.72 29.30 -15.40
CA GLY A 567 15.12 30.68 -15.12
C GLY A 567 13.98 31.68 -15.36
N ASP A 568 13.34 31.63 -16.53
CA ASP A 568 12.22 32.50 -16.89
C ASP A 568 11.02 32.32 -15.92
N ILE A 569 10.75 31.07 -15.53
CA ILE A 569 9.66 30.75 -14.58
C ILE A 569 9.97 31.35 -13.20
N LEU A 570 11.21 31.23 -12.72
CA LEU A 570 11.64 31.79 -11.44
C LEU A 570 11.60 33.32 -11.44
N HIS A 571 11.96 33.97 -12.56
CA HIS A 571 11.89 35.45 -12.73
C HIS A 571 10.46 35.99 -12.69
N LYS A 572 9.45 35.20 -13.02
CA LYS A 572 8.04 35.60 -12.82
C LYS A 572 7.74 35.95 -11.37
N ARG A 573 8.44 35.34 -10.41
CA ARG A 573 8.24 35.55 -8.97
C ARG A 573 9.36 36.33 -8.31
N VAL A 574 10.61 36.07 -8.64
CA VAL A 574 11.80 36.72 -8.07
C VAL A 574 12.19 37.92 -8.93
N VAL A 575 12.43 39.06 -8.33
CA VAL A 575 12.78 40.32 -9.03
C VAL A 575 14.24 40.64 -8.78
N GLY A 576 14.95 41.04 -9.82
CA GLY A 576 16.27 41.69 -9.77
C GLY A 576 17.42 40.81 -9.28
N GLN A 577 17.33 39.49 -9.30
CA GLN A 577 18.36 38.55 -8.80
C GLN A 577 18.86 37.61 -9.91
N ASP A 578 19.18 38.16 -11.11
CA ASP A 578 19.44 37.36 -12.32
C ASP A 578 20.55 36.32 -12.11
N LYS A 579 21.71 36.73 -11.56
CA LYS A 579 22.81 35.80 -11.28
C LYS A 579 22.41 34.66 -10.31
N ALA A 580 21.58 34.98 -9.32
CA ALA A 580 21.14 33.98 -8.34
C ALA A 580 20.18 32.94 -8.96
N VAL A 581 19.28 33.41 -9.81
CA VAL A 581 18.34 32.57 -10.54
C VAL A 581 19.09 31.69 -11.54
N ASP A 582 20.04 32.23 -12.31
CA ASP A 582 20.81 31.48 -13.28
C ASP A 582 21.65 30.36 -12.63
N LEU A 583 22.39 30.67 -11.55
CA LEU A 583 23.21 29.68 -10.84
C LEU A 583 22.37 28.52 -10.31
N VAL A 584 21.21 28.82 -9.73
CA VAL A 584 20.31 27.79 -9.19
C VAL A 584 19.67 26.98 -10.30
N SER A 585 19.24 27.61 -11.39
CA SER A 585 18.65 26.96 -12.56
C SER A 585 19.65 26.00 -13.22
N ASP A 586 20.89 26.46 -13.46
CA ASP A 586 21.94 25.65 -14.06
C ASP A 586 22.31 24.44 -13.22
N ALA A 587 22.38 24.59 -11.90
CA ALA A 587 22.67 23.46 -11.01
C ALA A 587 21.55 22.41 -11.03
N VAL A 588 20.28 22.85 -11.03
CA VAL A 588 19.13 21.94 -11.13
C VAL A 588 19.12 21.22 -12.50
N VAL A 589 19.40 21.94 -13.58
CA VAL A 589 19.49 21.34 -14.94
C VAL A 589 20.60 20.30 -15.00
N ARG A 590 21.81 20.59 -14.45
CA ARG A 590 22.91 19.61 -14.37
C ARG A 590 22.53 18.35 -13.61
N ALA A 591 21.85 18.49 -12.47
CA ALA A 591 21.42 17.37 -11.66
C ALA A 591 20.36 16.51 -12.37
N ARG A 592 19.38 17.14 -13.01
CA ARG A 592 18.31 16.45 -13.75
C ARG A 592 18.79 15.82 -15.06
N ALA A 593 19.85 16.33 -15.65
CA ALA A 593 20.52 15.72 -16.81
C ALA A 593 21.35 14.46 -16.46
N GLY A 594 21.42 14.08 -15.17
CA GLY A 594 22.17 12.89 -14.72
C GLY A 594 23.70 13.06 -14.74
N ILE A 595 24.21 14.29 -14.86
CA ILE A 595 25.66 14.57 -14.93
C ILE A 595 26.26 14.70 -13.52
N LYS A 596 25.42 14.94 -12.52
CA LYS A 596 25.82 15.07 -11.11
C LYS A 596 25.98 13.69 -10.44
N ASP A 597 26.79 13.64 -9.36
CA ASP A 597 26.94 12.45 -8.50
C ASP A 597 25.57 12.01 -7.96
N PRO A 598 25.11 10.78 -8.25
CA PRO A 598 23.79 10.30 -7.84
C PRO A 598 23.65 10.12 -6.31
N ASN A 599 24.76 10.13 -5.56
CA ASN A 599 24.77 10.00 -4.12
C ASN A 599 24.64 11.33 -3.37
N ARG A 600 24.51 12.45 -4.05
CA ARG A 600 24.39 13.78 -3.45
C ARG A 600 23.00 14.37 -3.68
N PRO A 601 22.53 15.33 -2.83
CA PRO A 601 21.29 16.07 -3.04
C PRO A 601 21.23 16.71 -4.44
N ILE A 602 20.02 16.96 -5.00
CA ILE A 602 19.82 17.62 -6.30
C ILE A 602 20.58 18.95 -6.38
N GLY A 603 20.55 19.74 -5.32
CA GLY A 603 21.25 21.01 -5.20
C GLY A 603 21.56 21.35 -3.75
N SER A 604 22.70 22.01 -3.55
CA SER A 604 23.11 22.52 -2.24
C SER A 604 23.65 23.93 -2.38
N PHE A 605 22.92 24.90 -1.81
CA PHE A 605 23.20 26.32 -2.02
C PHE A 605 23.34 27.07 -0.69
N LEU A 606 24.24 28.04 -0.65
CA LEU A 606 24.34 29.00 0.41
C LEU A 606 23.96 30.41 -0.11
N PHE A 607 22.83 30.92 0.30
CA PHE A 607 22.30 32.23 -0.08
C PHE A 607 22.76 33.31 0.89
N LEU A 608 23.57 34.24 0.38
CA LEU A 608 24.13 35.35 1.15
C LEU A 608 23.48 36.67 0.73
N GLY A 609 23.21 37.55 1.65
CA GLY A 609 22.71 38.88 1.38
C GLY A 609 21.81 39.48 2.47
N PRO A 610 21.42 40.73 2.35
CA PRO A 610 20.57 41.42 3.32
C PRO A 610 19.20 40.75 3.49
N THR A 611 18.47 41.16 4.52
CA THR A 611 17.09 40.72 4.69
C THR A 611 16.17 41.34 3.63
N GLY A 612 15.13 40.59 3.22
CA GLY A 612 14.11 41.10 2.31
C GLY A 612 14.50 41.22 0.83
N VAL A 613 15.62 40.63 0.39
CA VAL A 613 16.10 40.67 -1.01
C VAL A 613 15.59 39.51 -1.89
N GLY A 614 14.78 38.58 -1.33
CA GLY A 614 14.15 37.50 -2.11
C GLY A 614 14.71 36.10 -1.87
N LYS A 615 15.65 35.87 -0.91
CA LYS A 615 16.23 34.55 -0.61
C LYS A 615 15.16 33.48 -0.38
N THR A 616 14.23 33.71 0.51
CA THR A 616 13.13 32.78 0.82
C THR A 616 12.11 32.66 -0.32
N GLU A 617 11.91 33.74 -1.10
CA GLU A 617 11.00 33.73 -2.25
C GLU A 617 11.55 32.88 -3.39
N LEU A 618 12.88 32.90 -3.63
CA LEU A 618 13.50 31.99 -4.59
C LEU A 618 13.34 30.52 -4.18
N ALA A 619 13.53 30.19 -2.88
CA ALA A 619 13.31 28.84 -2.37
C ALA A 619 11.86 28.38 -2.56
N LYS A 620 10.86 29.25 -2.28
CA LYS A 620 9.43 28.96 -2.52
C LYS A 620 9.12 28.77 -4.00
N SER A 621 9.65 29.67 -4.84
CA SER A 621 9.47 29.59 -6.29
C SER A 621 10.05 28.30 -6.86
N LEU A 622 11.20 27.89 -6.34
CA LEU A 622 11.85 26.64 -6.73
C LEU A 622 11.02 25.42 -6.32
N ALA A 623 10.49 25.40 -5.08
CA ALA A 623 9.59 24.33 -4.63
C ALA A 623 8.33 24.27 -5.50
N ALA A 624 7.71 25.40 -5.80
CA ALA A 624 6.51 25.48 -6.64
C ALA A 624 6.79 25.04 -8.08
N SER A 625 7.97 25.34 -8.62
CA SER A 625 8.32 25.01 -10.02
C SER A 625 8.75 23.57 -10.21
N LEU A 626 9.45 22.97 -9.24
CA LEU A 626 10.00 21.62 -9.34
C LEU A 626 9.09 20.55 -8.74
N PHE A 627 8.28 20.92 -7.76
CA PHE A 627 7.42 20.00 -7.01
C PHE A 627 5.95 20.46 -7.01
N ASP A 628 5.57 21.35 -7.92
CA ASP A 628 4.22 21.91 -8.16
C ASP A 628 3.50 22.49 -6.94
N SER A 629 4.17 22.62 -5.79
CA SER A 629 3.57 23.22 -4.59
C SER A 629 4.61 23.84 -3.66
N GLU A 630 4.32 25.02 -3.14
CA GLU A 630 5.10 25.64 -2.06
C GLU A 630 5.09 24.80 -0.77
N LYS A 631 4.15 23.89 -0.60
CA LYS A 631 4.05 23.00 0.57
C LYS A 631 5.20 21.99 0.65
N HIS A 632 5.86 21.71 -0.47
CA HIS A 632 7.07 20.88 -0.55
C HIS A 632 8.34 21.63 -0.08
N MET A 633 8.20 22.77 0.59
CA MET A 633 9.30 23.46 1.25
C MET A 633 9.28 23.19 2.75
N ILE A 634 10.32 22.53 3.24
CA ILE A 634 10.59 22.30 4.65
C ILE A 634 11.45 23.46 5.15
N ARG A 635 10.88 24.33 5.98
CA ARG A 635 11.60 25.47 6.55
C ARG A 635 11.98 25.19 7.99
N ILE A 636 13.27 25.35 8.30
CA ILE A 636 13.83 25.20 9.66
C ILE A 636 14.60 26.47 9.98
N ASP A 637 14.21 27.13 11.05
CA ASP A 637 14.90 28.34 11.56
C ASP A 637 16.05 27.90 12.46
N MET A 638 17.28 28.19 12.05
CA MET A 638 18.48 27.76 12.76
C MET A 638 18.70 28.54 14.08
N SER A 639 17.97 29.62 14.29
CA SER A 639 17.97 30.31 15.58
C SER A 639 17.41 29.45 16.73
N GLU A 640 16.60 28.43 16.42
CA GLU A 640 16.10 27.46 17.39
C GLU A 640 17.13 26.38 17.77
N TYR A 641 18.26 26.33 17.04
CA TYR A 641 19.29 25.29 17.15
C TYR A 641 20.66 25.86 17.59
N MET A 642 20.62 26.88 18.42
CA MET A 642 21.82 27.53 18.96
C MET A 642 22.54 26.69 20.05
N GLU A 643 21.80 25.81 20.69
CA GLU A 643 22.33 24.95 21.77
C GLU A 643 22.63 23.53 21.29
N LYS A 644 23.65 22.89 21.89
CA LYS A 644 24.05 21.52 21.56
C LYS A 644 22.91 20.53 21.68
N HIS A 645 22.06 20.66 22.69
CA HIS A 645 20.90 19.76 22.88
C HIS A 645 19.81 19.93 21.83
N ALA A 646 19.74 21.06 21.16
CA ALA A 646 18.77 21.28 20.10
C ALA A 646 19.06 20.46 18.83
N VAL A 647 20.32 20.05 18.60
CA VAL A 647 20.71 19.23 17.44
C VAL A 647 19.99 17.88 17.45
N SER A 648 19.75 17.30 18.63
CA SER A 648 18.99 16.04 18.74
C SER A 648 17.52 16.17 18.29
N ARG A 649 16.97 17.39 18.25
CA ARG A 649 15.62 17.59 17.67
C ARG A 649 15.60 17.48 16.15
N LEU A 650 16.74 17.70 15.47
CA LEU A 650 16.84 17.53 14.01
C LEU A 650 16.83 16.06 13.61
N ILE A 651 17.54 15.21 14.31
CA ILE A 651 17.79 13.80 13.97
C ILE A 651 17.02 12.81 14.87
N GLY A 652 16.42 13.29 15.95
CA GLY A 652 15.73 12.50 16.98
C GLY A 652 16.54 12.34 18.26
N ALA A 653 15.86 12.16 19.38
CA ALA A 653 16.48 11.95 20.68
C ALA A 653 17.07 10.53 20.80
N PRO A 654 18.23 10.34 21.45
CA PRO A 654 18.79 9.02 21.69
C PRO A 654 17.86 8.13 22.54
N PRO A 655 18.01 6.80 22.47
CA PRO A 655 17.22 5.87 23.28
C PRO A 655 17.28 6.22 24.77
N GLY A 656 16.13 6.25 25.42
CA GLY A 656 16.01 6.56 26.85
C GLY A 656 15.77 8.04 27.19
N TYR A 657 15.75 8.94 26.21
CA TYR A 657 15.39 10.35 26.40
C TYR A 657 13.94 10.62 25.96
N VAL A 658 13.32 11.64 26.59
CA VAL A 658 11.97 12.11 26.22
C VAL A 658 11.96 12.59 24.77
N GLY A 659 10.98 12.14 23.99
CA GLY A 659 10.87 12.48 22.57
C GLY A 659 11.55 11.49 21.60
N HIS A 660 12.10 10.37 22.07
CA HIS A 660 12.70 9.33 21.20
C HIS A 660 11.67 8.77 20.20
N ASP A 661 10.42 8.59 20.62
CA ASP A 661 9.36 8.03 19.77
C ASP A 661 8.86 9.01 18.71
N GLU A 662 9.03 10.31 18.89
CA GLU A 662 8.56 11.34 17.95
C GLU A 662 9.45 11.46 16.70
N GLY A 663 10.70 10.96 16.77
CA GLY A 663 11.67 11.08 15.66
C GLY A 663 12.27 12.48 15.54
N GLY A 664 13.16 12.69 14.57
CA GLY A 664 13.80 13.98 14.32
C GLY A 664 12.95 14.89 13.40
N GLN A 665 12.94 16.17 13.67
CA GLN A 665 12.14 17.16 12.95
C GLN A 665 12.53 17.23 11.46
N LEU A 666 13.83 17.21 11.15
CA LEU A 666 14.32 17.19 9.79
C LEU A 666 14.15 15.81 9.15
N THR A 667 14.55 14.74 9.86
CA THR A 667 14.50 13.37 9.32
C THR A 667 13.07 12.89 9.07
N GLU A 668 12.12 13.17 9.95
CA GLU A 668 10.72 12.79 9.74
C GLU A 668 10.05 13.65 8.64
N ALA A 669 10.38 14.95 8.55
CA ALA A 669 9.85 15.82 7.49
C ALA A 669 10.29 15.34 6.10
N VAL A 670 11.58 14.99 5.94
CA VAL A 670 12.13 14.48 4.66
C VAL A 670 11.64 13.06 4.37
N ARG A 671 11.52 12.21 5.38
CA ARG A 671 10.96 10.85 5.20
C ARG A 671 9.52 10.90 4.66
N ARG A 672 8.72 11.87 5.13
CA ARG A 672 7.33 12.06 4.63
C ARG A 672 7.27 12.76 3.29
N ASN A 673 8.24 13.63 3.00
CA ASN A 673 8.32 14.40 1.76
C ASN A 673 9.74 14.31 1.20
N PRO A 674 10.14 13.19 0.58
CA PRO A 674 11.49 12.98 0.08
C PRO A 674 11.86 13.90 -1.08
N TYR A 675 10.86 14.48 -1.75
CA TYR A 675 11.01 15.49 -2.80
C TYR A 675 10.62 16.85 -2.23
N SER A 676 11.61 17.57 -1.74
CA SER A 676 11.37 18.85 -1.08
C SER A 676 12.55 19.80 -1.20
N VAL A 677 12.24 21.09 -1.04
CA VAL A 677 13.27 22.11 -0.83
C VAL A 677 13.43 22.32 0.67
N ILE A 678 14.59 22.04 1.19
CA ILE A 678 14.93 22.24 2.61
C ILE A 678 15.56 23.60 2.75
N LEU A 679 14.87 24.50 3.43
CA LEU A 679 15.36 25.85 3.72
C LEU A 679 15.83 25.93 5.19
N LEU A 680 17.13 26.04 5.37
CA LEU A 680 17.76 26.28 6.66
C LEU A 680 18.03 27.79 6.78
N ASP A 681 17.19 28.48 7.54
CA ASP A 681 17.22 29.94 7.64
C ASP A 681 18.17 30.38 8.77
N GLU A 682 18.97 31.42 8.51
CA GLU A 682 19.92 32.04 9.44
C GLU A 682 20.97 31.04 10.01
N VAL A 683 21.64 30.29 9.11
CA VAL A 683 22.58 29.21 9.50
C VAL A 683 23.75 29.69 10.34
N GLU A 684 24.11 30.97 10.32
CA GLU A 684 25.12 31.56 11.18
C GLU A 684 24.78 31.52 12.66
N LYS A 685 23.52 31.30 13.02
CA LYS A 685 23.08 31.18 14.41
C LYS A 685 23.16 29.74 14.95
N ALA A 686 23.30 28.76 14.07
CA ALA A 686 23.31 27.35 14.44
C ALA A 686 24.52 26.96 15.29
N HIS A 687 24.34 25.98 16.19
CA HIS A 687 25.45 25.35 16.90
C HIS A 687 26.37 24.58 15.93
N SER A 688 27.66 24.54 16.21
CA SER A 688 28.66 23.87 15.34
C SER A 688 28.36 22.41 15.02
N ASP A 689 27.66 21.70 15.92
CA ASP A 689 27.30 20.28 15.70
C ASP A 689 26.22 20.10 14.61
N VAL A 690 25.40 21.11 14.30
CA VAL A 690 24.48 21.11 13.17
C VAL A 690 25.22 20.93 11.85
N PHE A 691 26.38 21.58 11.73
CA PHE A 691 27.21 21.49 10.52
C PHE A 691 27.76 20.08 10.30
N ASN A 692 28.04 19.31 11.37
CA ASN A 692 28.45 17.91 11.24
C ASN A 692 27.33 17.03 10.66
N VAL A 693 26.08 17.31 11.02
CA VAL A 693 24.90 16.63 10.43
C VAL A 693 24.75 17.01 8.94
N LEU A 694 24.89 18.30 8.63
CA LEU A 694 24.81 18.78 7.25
C LEU A 694 25.92 18.20 6.36
N LEU A 695 27.15 18.06 6.87
CA LEU A 695 28.25 17.44 6.13
C LEU A 695 27.91 16.02 5.68
N GLN A 696 27.27 15.22 6.54
CA GLN A 696 26.87 13.85 6.20
C GLN A 696 25.82 13.88 5.07
N ILE A 697 24.83 14.77 5.15
CA ILE A 697 23.78 14.90 4.11
C ILE A 697 24.41 15.34 2.77
N LEU A 698 25.32 16.32 2.80
CA LEU A 698 25.93 16.87 1.59
C LEU A 698 26.88 15.89 0.90
N ASP A 699 27.51 14.97 1.64
CA ASP A 699 28.46 13.98 1.11
C ASP A 699 27.77 12.71 0.63
N GLU A 700 26.94 12.12 1.48
CA GLU A 700 26.37 10.80 1.29
C GLU A 700 24.92 10.84 0.81
N GLY A 701 24.28 12.03 0.81
CA GLY A 701 22.86 12.18 0.45
C GLY A 701 21.92 11.42 1.39
N ARG A 702 22.38 11.04 2.57
CA ARG A 702 21.58 10.29 3.56
C ARG A 702 21.95 10.67 4.99
N LEU A 703 21.00 10.48 5.88
CA LEU A 703 21.20 10.72 7.32
C LEU A 703 20.54 9.59 8.13
N THR A 704 21.27 9.03 9.09
CA THR A 704 20.70 8.02 10.00
C THR A 704 20.00 8.71 11.16
N ASP A 705 18.73 8.40 11.37
CA ASP A 705 17.96 8.93 12.50
C ASP A 705 18.33 8.22 13.84
N SER A 706 17.79 8.73 14.94
CA SER A 706 18.01 8.16 16.27
C SER A 706 17.45 6.74 16.45
N LYS A 707 16.58 6.27 15.56
CA LYS A 707 16.03 4.91 15.54
C LYS A 707 16.86 3.96 14.67
N GLY A 708 17.97 4.44 14.10
CA GLY A 708 18.84 3.65 13.22
C GLY A 708 18.34 3.54 11.78
N ARG A 709 17.30 4.28 11.39
CA ARG A 709 16.76 4.27 10.02
C ARG A 709 17.55 5.26 9.15
N SER A 710 17.93 4.85 7.96
CA SER A 710 18.55 5.72 6.96
C SER A 710 17.47 6.53 6.23
N VAL A 711 17.57 7.85 6.28
CA VAL A 711 16.69 8.79 5.57
C VAL A 711 17.41 9.32 4.35
N ASP A 712 16.79 9.23 3.19
CA ASP A 712 17.36 9.63 1.90
C ASP A 712 17.09 11.12 1.61
N PHE A 713 18.15 11.87 1.29
CA PHE A 713 18.15 13.28 0.93
C PHE A 713 18.54 13.53 -0.55
N LYS A 714 18.78 12.48 -1.34
CA LYS A 714 19.27 12.59 -2.72
C LYS A 714 18.32 13.35 -3.63
N ASN A 715 17.02 13.27 -3.33
CA ASN A 715 15.97 13.95 -4.08
C ASN A 715 15.58 15.32 -3.51
N THR A 716 16.35 15.85 -2.56
CA THR A 716 16.10 17.17 -1.96
C THR A 716 17.01 18.25 -2.53
N ILE A 717 16.57 19.50 -2.40
CA ILE A 717 17.39 20.69 -2.63
C ILE A 717 17.62 21.36 -1.29
N ILE A 718 18.87 21.56 -0.91
CA ILE A 718 19.24 22.16 0.36
C ILE A 718 19.63 23.61 0.12
N ILE A 719 18.93 24.52 0.75
CA ILE A 719 19.19 25.96 0.70
C ILE A 719 19.46 26.44 2.12
N MET A 720 20.63 26.98 2.33
CA MET A 720 21.00 27.66 3.56
C MET A 720 20.98 29.18 3.32
N THR A 721 20.39 29.93 4.23
CA THR A 721 20.44 31.39 4.16
C THR A 721 21.33 31.96 5.24
N SER A 722 22.05 33.00 4.92
CA SER A 722 22.85 33.75 5.91
C SER A 722 22.87 35.25 5.58
N ASN A 723 23.05 36.05 6.65
CA ASN A 723 23.20 37.50 6.57
C ASN A 723 24.68 37.92 6.72
N ILE A 724 25.61 36.99 6.76
CA ILE A 724 27.06 37.29 6.79
C ILE A 724 27.44 38.10 5.54
N GLY A 725 28.24 39.15 5.74
CA GLY A 725 28.67 40.04 4.66
C GLY A 725 27.62 41.04 4.21
N SER A 726 26.40 41.04 4.77
CA SER A 726 25.32 41.96 4.38
C SER A 726 25.70 43.44 4.56
N GLN A 727 26.46 43.76 5.60
CA GLN A 727 26.91 45.16 5.83
C GLN A 727 27.87 45.64 4.73
N VAL A 728 28.78 44.76 4.30
CA VAL A 728 29.70 45.06 3.19
C VAL A 728 28.94 45.24 1.89
N LEU A 729 27.93 44.47 1.63
CA LEU A 729 27.07 44.59 0.45
C LEU A 729 26.28 45.89 0.45
N LEU A 730 25.77 46.34 1.62
CA LEU A 730 25.01 47.60 1.73
C LEU A 730 25.87 48.84 1.59
N GLU A 731 27.15 48.77 2.03
CA GLU A 731 28.05 49.91 2.01
C GLU A 731 28.78 50.08 0.67
N GLN A 732 28.98 49.01 -0.08
CA GLN A 732 29.85 49.01 -1.28
C GLN A 732 29.11 48.78 -2.60
N VAL A 733 27.78 48.66 -2.56
CA VAL A 733 26.99 48.51 -3.80
C VAL A 733 26.90 49.85 -4.52
N SER A 734 27.14 49.86 -5.81
CA SER A 734 26.99 51.04 -6.67
C SER A 734 25.53 51.51 -6.78
N GLU A 735 25.30 52.76 -7.21
CA GLU A 735 23.93 53.27 -7.48
C GLU A 735 23.16 52.39 -8.49
N THR A 736 23.84 51.61 -9.33
CA THR A 736 23.24 50.65 -10.26
C THR A 736 22.83 49.32 -9.60
N GLY A 737 23.19 49.08 -8.34
CA GLY A 737 22.89 47.81 -7.63
C GLY A 737 23.83 46.64 -7.95
N ASP A 738 24.87 46.86 -8.75
CA ASP A 738 25.80 45.79 -9.14
C ASP A 738 26.91 45.57 -8.11
N ILE A 739 27.25 44.28 -7.88
CA ILE A 739 28.31 43.87 -6.96
C ILE A 739 29.64 43.87 -7.68
N SER A 740 30.61 44.64 -7.18
CA SER A 740 31.97 44.63 -7.74
C SER A 740 32.74 43.37 -7.30
N GLU A 741 33.77 42.96 -8.09
CA GLU A 741 34.64 41.84 -7.72
C GLU A 741 35.34 42.03 -6.37
N SER A 742 35.66 43.26 -6.00
CA SER A 742 36.25 43.60 -4.70
C SER A 742 35.25 43.40 -3.55
N THR A 743 33.97 43.73 -3.76
CA THR A 743 32.90 43.52 -2.80
C THR A 743 32.61 42.01 -2.63
N GLU A 744 32.56 41.29 -3.73
CA GLU A 744 32.38 39.82 -3.71
C GLU A 744 33.52 39.15 -2.93
N LYS A 745 34.77 39.54 -3.18
CA LYS A 745 35.92 39.02 -2.45
C LYS A 745 35.85 39.35 -0.94
N ALA A 746 35.45 40.55 -0.56
CA ALA A 746 35.32 40.93 0.85
C ALA A 746 34.20 40.15 1.58
N VAL A 747 33.11 39.86 0.89
CA VAL A 747 32.03 38.99 1.42
C VAL A 747 32.53 37.57 1.57
N MET A 748 33.26 37.02 0.59
CA MET A 748 33.84 35.69 0.67
C MET A 748 34.89 35.56 1.77
N ASP A 749 35.74 36.58 1.98
CA ASP A 749 36.66 36.60 3.11
C ASP A 749 35.95 36.58 4.47
N SER A 750 34.83 37.31 4.62
CA SER A 750 34.00 37.29 5.79
C SER A 750 33.36 35.89 6.02
N LEU A 751 32.95 35.23 4.95
CA LEU A 751 32.38 33.91 4.98
C LEU A 751 33.41 32.86 5.42
N HIS A 752 34.64 32.93 4.86
CA HIS A 752 35.76 32.04 5.22
C HIS A 752 36.19 32.20 6.68
N ALA A 753 35.99 33.38 7.25
CA ALA A 753 36.27 33.62 8.68
C ALA A 753 35.24 32.95 9.60
N TYR A 754 34.02 32.70 9.14
CA TYR A 754 32.94 32.15 9.92
C TYR A 754 32.75 30.63 9.71
N PHE A 755 32.66 30.17 8.46
CA PHE A 755 32.45 28.77 8.12
C PHE A 755 33.75 28.03 7.88
N LYS A 756 33.79 26.77 8.30
CA LYS A 756 34.90 25.89 8.01
C LYS A 756 34.98 25.60 6.51
N PRO A 757 36.18 25.56 5.90
CA PRO A 757 36.36 25.28 4.46
C PRO A 757 35.68 23.97 4.01
N GLU A 758 35.59 22.98 4.90
CA GLU A 758 34.97 21.68 4.63
C GLU A 758 33.51 21.80 4.21
N ILE A 759 32.74 22.75 4.78
CA ILE A 759 31.35 22.96 4.47
C ILE A 759 31.20 23.69 3.13
N LEU A 760 31.97 24.77 2.96
CA LEU A 760 31.92 25.59 1.75
C LEU A 760 32.29 24.81 0.49
N ASN A 761 33.28 23.90 0.60
CA ASN A 761 33.71 23.06 -0.52
C ASN A 761 32.69 21.98 -0.92
N ARG A 762 31.64 21.76 -0.13
CA ARG A 762 30.59 20.78 -0.41
C ARG A 762 29.31 21.39 -0.96
N MET A 763 29.23 22.73 -0.92
CA MET A 763 28.16 23.45 -1.60
C MET A 763 28.37 23.39 -3.11
N ASP A 764 27.27 23.23 -3.84
CA ASP A 764 27.31 23.35 -5.30
C ASP A 764 27.61 24.80 -5.70
N ASP A 765 26.93 25.76 -5.07
CA ASP A 765 27.19 27.20 -5.34
C ASP A 765 26.93 28.08 -4.10
N ILE A 766 27.71 29.16 -4.01
CA ILE A 766 27.48 30.24 -3.05
C ILE A 766 26.86 31.42 -3.80
N VAL A 767 25.61 31.71 -3.49
CA VAL A 767 24.78 32.62 -4.25
C VAL A 767 24.66 33.96 -3.52
N LEU A 768 25.19 35.04 -4.14
CA LEU A 768 25.13 36.38 -3.60
C LEU A 768 23.86 37.10 -4.08
N PHE A 769 23.03 37.52 -3.14
CA PHE A 769 21.85 38.34 -3.41
C PHE A 769 22.20 39.82 -3.28
N LYS A 770 21.98 40.54 -4.35
CA LYS A 770 22.21 42.01 -4.36
C LYS A 770 21.08 42.75 -3.60
N PRO A 771 21.38 43.89 -2.99
CA PRO A 771 20.35 44.77 -2.50
C PRO A 771 19.39 45.21 -3.61
N LEU A 772 18.11 45.36 -3.29
CA LEU A 772 17.09 45.72 -4.28
C LEU A 772 17.25 47.23 -4.64
N SER A 773 17.08 47.56 -5.92
CA SER A 773 17.00 48.94 -6.39
C SER A 773 15.57 49.48 -6.27
N VAL A 774 15.41 50.80 -6.41
CA VAL A 774 14.09 51.45 -6.43
C VAL A 774 13.22 50.93 -7.58
N ASN A 775 13.82 50.62 -8.72
CA ASN A 775 13.11 50.00 -9.86
C ASN A 775 12.60 48.61 -9.50
N ASP A 776 13.43 47.79 -8.82
CA ASP A 776 13.01 46.47 -8.36
C ASP A 776 11.81 46.56 -7.41
N MET A 777 11.77 47.57 -6.55
CA MET A 777 10.66 47.82 -5.62
C MET A 777 9.35 48.07 -6.38
N SER A 778 9.37 48.84 -7.45
CA SER A 778 8.17 49.11 -8.27
C SER A 778 7.65 47.83 -8.93
N MET A 779 8.55 46.96 -9.42
CA MET A 779 8.16 45.62 -9.96
C MET A 779 7.59 44.71 -8.87
N ILE A 780 8.08 44.80 -7.63
CA ILE A 780 7.51 44.01 -6.52
C ILE A 780 6.13 44.55 -6.15
N VAL A 781 5.88 45.84 -6.20
CA VAL A 781 4.53 46.42 -6.04
C VAL A 781 3.57 45.84 -7.04
N ASP A 782 3.94 45.76 -8.33
CA ASP A 782 3.11 45.16 -9.37
C ASP A 782 2.72 43.72 -9.03
N LYS A 783 3.67 42.92 -8.54
CA LYS A 783 3.40 41.53 -8.13
C LYS A 783 2.46 41.42 -6.94
N ILE A 784 2.60 42.30 -5.93
CA ILE A 784 1.69 42.37 -4.77
C ILE A 784 0.29 42.73 -5.22
N LEU A 785 0.15 43.73 -6.11
CA LEU A 785 -1.13 44.15 -6.67
C LEU A 785 -1.78 43.11 -7.53
N GLY A 786 -0.98 42.37 -8.31
CA GLY A 786 -1.45 41.20 -9.06
C GLY A 786 -2.03 40.10 -8.16
N GLN A 787 -1.38 39.79 -7.02
CA GLN A 787 -1.93 38.90 -6.01
C GLN A 787 -3.20 39.42 -5.34
N LEU A 788 -3.31 40.74 -5.15
CA LEU A 788 -4.52 41.37 -4.62
C LEU A 788 -5.66 41.22 -5.62
N ASN A 789 -5.42 41.50 -6.91
CA ASN A 789 -6.41 41.34 -7.96
C ASN A 789 -6.91 39.87 -8.05
N MET A 790 -6.03 38.88 -7.94
CA MET A 790 -6.47 37.47 -7.91
C MET A 790 -7.42 37.15 -6.75
N ARG A 791 -7.23 37.77 -5.58
CA ARG A 791 -8.14 37.61 -4.43
C ARG A 791 -9.49 38.32 -4.62
N LEU A 792 -9.54 39.35 -5.49
CA LEU A 792 -10.75 40.12 -5.79
C LEU A 792 -11.56 39.50 -6.96
N VAL A 793 -11.00 38.53 -7.70
CA VAL A 793 -11.69 37.84 -8.81
C VAL A 793 -13.01 37.24 -8.39
N ASP A 794 -13.06 36.60 -7.21
CA ASP A 794 -14.28 35.97 -6.68
C ASP A 794 -15.42 37.00 -6.43
N GLN A 795 -15.05 38.27 -6.23
CA GLN A 795 -15.97 39.38 -6.02
C GLN A 795 -16.20 40.18 -7.30
N ARG A 796 -15.56 39.79 -8.40
CA ARG A 796 -15.60 40.45 -9.72
C ARG A 796 -15.23 41.94 -9.65
N ILE A 797 -14.31 42.29 -8.75
CA ILE A 797 -13.78 43.62 -8.59
C ILE A 797 -12.34 43.64 -9.13
N THR A 798 -11.96 44.69 -9.86
CA THR A 798 -10.61 44.89 -10.38
C THR A 798 -10.03 46.20 -9.89
N ILE A 799 -8.75 46.12 -9.44
CA ILE A 799 -8.02 47.35 -9.04
C ILE A 799 -6.91 47.62 -10.08
N GLU A 800 -6.84 48.84 -10.54
CA GLU A 800 -5.80 49.37 -11.40
C GLU A 800 -5.07 50.52 -10.67
N VAL A 801 -3.76 50.45 -10.61
CA VAL A 801 -2.91 51.45 -9.92
C VAL A 801 -2.01 52.10 -10.96
N THR A 802 -1.96 53.42 -10.97
CA THR A 802 -1.11 54.14 -11.94
C THR A 802 0.37 53.92 -11.67
N ASP A 803 1.21 54.02 -12.71
CA ASP A 803 2.66 53.82 -12.59
C ASP A 803 3.32 54.84 -11.66
N GLU A 804 2.77 56.06 -11.56
CA GLU A 804 3.22 57.08 -10.60
C GLU A 804 2.94 56.65 -9.16
N ALA A 805 1.74 56.11 -8.88
CA ALA A 805 1.37 55.61 -7.58
C ALA A 805 2.20 54.37 -7.18
N LYS A 806 2.48 53.45 -8.12
CA LYS A 806 3.37 52.29 -7.91
C LYS A 806 4.78 52.70 -7.57
N LYS A 807 5.32 53.67 -8.30
CA LYS A 807 6.67 54.18 -8.06
C LYS A 807 6.76 54.85 -6.69
N TRP A 808 5.78 55.70 -6.35
CA TRP A 808 5.70 56.29 -5.03
C TRP A 808 5.62 55.29 -3.90
N LEU A 809 4.80 54.23 -4.06
CA LEU A 809 4.70 53.13 -3.08
C LEU A 809 6.05 52.43 -2.89
N GLY A 810 6.78 52.21 -3.97
CA GLY A 810 8.12 51.60 -3.97
C GLY A 810 9.16 52.51 -3.27
N GLU A 811 9.17 53.80 -3.58
CA GLU A 811 10.13 54.76 -3.02
C GLU A 811 9.88 55.01 -1.52
N GLU A 812 8.65 55.20 -1.10
CA GLU A 812 8.28 55.51 0.29
C GLU A 812 8.47 54.30 1.22
N ALA A 813 8.28 53.09 0.72
CA ALA A 813 8.51 51.89 1.49
C ALA A 813 9.94 51.34 1.44
N TYR A 814 10.84 52.02 0.69
CA TYR A 814 12.19 51.56 0.50
C TYR A 814 13.10 51.83 1.68
N GLU A 815 13.53 50.79 2.35
CA GLU A 815 14.55 50.82 3.39
C GLU A 815 15.70 49.89 3.00
N PRO A 816 16.91 50.40 2.67
CA PRO A 816 18.02 49.51 2.18
C PRO A 816 18.37 48.34 3.08
N GLN A 817 18.20 48.50 4.39
CA GLN A 817 18.52 47.45 5.39
C GLN A 817 17.48 46.32 5.44
N PHE A 818 16.22 46.65 5.12
CA PHE A 818 15.09 45.72 5.24
C PHE A 818 14.52 45.23 3.89
N GLY A 819 15.01 45.80 2.80
CA GLY A 819 14.61 45.47 1.42
C GLY A 819 13.11 45.61 1.19
N ALA A 820 12.49 44.61 0.58
CA ALA A 820 11.04 44.61 0.28
C ALA A 820 10.14 44.17 1.47
N ARG A 821 10.69 43.88 2.65
CA ARG A 821 9.90 43.40 3.80
C ARG A 821 8.91 44.45 4.31
N PRO A 822 9.22 45.77 4.38
CA PRO A 822 8.25 46.79 4.76
C PRO A 822 7.17 47.05 3.72
N LEU A 823 7.47 46.83 2.44
CA LEU A 823 6.60 47.15 1.30
C LEU A 823 5.23 46.46 1.40
N LYS A 824 5.18 45.16 1.72
CA LYS A 824 3.92 44.45 1.84
C LYS A 824 2.99 45.06 2.91
N ARG A 825 3.54 45.46 4.04
CA ARG A 825 2.77 46.16 5.12
C ARG A 825 2.35 47.54 4.71
N PHE A 826 3.19 48.22 3.92
CA PHE A 826 2.88 49.56 3.42
C PHE A 826 1.72 49.52 2.42
N VAL A 827 1.77 48.63 1.42
CA VAL A 827 0.68 48.38 0.46
C VAL A 827 -0.61 47.94 1.18
N GLN A 828 -0.50 47.10 2.19
CA GLN A 828 -1.67 46.71 3.00
C GLN A 828 -2.33 47.90 3.69
N ARG A 829 -1.53 48.82 4.21
CA ARG A 829 -2.04 50.01 4.92
C ARG A 829 -2.60 51.03 3.95
N GLN A 830 -1.91 51.26 2.81
CA GLN A 830 -2.25 52.35 1.88
C GLN A 830 -3.28 51.93 0.83
N ILE A 831 -3.39 50.64 0.50
CA ILE A 831 -4.31 50.14 -0.54
C ILE A 831 -5.34 49.18 0.04
N GLU A 832 -4.91 48.03 0.62
CA GLU A 832 -5.86 46.98 1.03
C GLU A 832 -6.85 47.45 2.09
N THR A 833 -6.38 48.19 3.10
CA THR A 833 -7.25 48.69 4.19
C THR A 833 -8.27 49.74 3.73
N PRO A 834 -7.90 50.78 2.95
CA PRO A 834 -8.87 51.71 2.38
C PRO A 834 -9.87 51.01 1.45
N LEU A 835 -9.39 50.15 0.59
CA LEU A 835 -10.22 49.33 -0.30
C LEU A 835 -11.27 48.53 0.46
N ALA A 836 -10.84 47.75 1.47
CA ALA A 836 -11.74 46.98 2.31
C ALA A 836 -12.81 47.82 3.01
N ARG A 837 -12.42 49.02 3.50
CA ARG A 837 -13.39 49.97 4.08
C ARG A 837 -14.40 50.46 3.07
N MET A 838 -13.99 50.73 1.82
CA MET A 838 -14.90 51.16 0.73
C MET A 838 -15.87 50.04 0.39
N MET A 839 -15.37 48.78 0.23
CA MET A 839 -16.20 47.65 -0.08
C MET A 839 -17.27 47.38 0.97
N ILE A 840 -16.92 47.53 2.25
CA ILE A 840 -17.89 47.35 3.36
C ILE A 840 -18.89 48.50 3.41
N LYS A 841 -18.45 49.76 3.13
CA LYS A 841 -19.29 50.97 3.27
C LYS A 841 -20.27 51.15 2.11
N GLU A 842 -19.83 50.82 0.86
CA GLU A 842 -20.57 51.21 -0.36
C GLU A 842 -21.24 50.04 -1.08
N ASN A 843 -21.09 48.79 -0.59
CA ASN A 843 -21.63 47.59 -1.20
C ASN A 843 -21.42 47.56 -2.74
N LEU A 844 -20.16 47.55 -3.17
CA LEU A 844 -19.76 47.71 -4.56
C LEU A 844 -20.33 46.58 -5.43
N PRO A 845 -21.02 46.90 -6.56
CA PRO A 845 -21.59 45.90 -7.45
C PRO A 845 -20.50 45.11 -8.16
N GLU A 846 -20.86 43.90 -8.59
CA GLU A 846 -19.97 43.05 -9.41
C GLU A 846 -19.58 43.78 -10.70
N GLY A 847 -18.33 43.66 -11.13
CA GLY A 847 -17.80 44.36 -12.31
C GLY A 847 -17.25 45.75 -12.04
N THR A 848 -17.19 46.19 -10.76
CA THR A 848 -16.64 47.51 -10.38
C THR A 848 -15.11 47.53 -10.66
N LYS A 849 -14.66 48.62 -11.31
CA LYS A 849 -13.23 48.94 -11.47
C LYS A 849 -12.85 50.09 -10.54
N ILE A 850 -11.74 49.91 -9.85
CA ILE A 850 -11.21 50.91 -8.90
C ILE A 850 -9.85 51.37 -9.41
N ASN A 851 -9.73 52.63 -9.79
CA ASN A 851 -8.49 53.25 -10.20
C ASN A 851 -7.86 53.98 -9.02
N VAL A 852 -6.59 53.66 -8.76
CA VAL A 852 -5.82 54.27 -7.68
C VAL A 852 -4.76 55.16 -8.32
N ASP A 853 -4.79 56.43 -7.97
CA ASP A 853 -3.85 57.45 -8.47
C ASP A 853 -3.22 58.23 -7.35
N LEU A 854 -2.13 58.95 -7.63
CA LEU A 854 -1.42 59.80 -6.70
C LEU A 854 -1.83 61.27 -6.92
N ASN A 855 -2.31 61.96 -5.87
CA ASN A 855 -2.62 63.37 -5.97
C ASN A 855 -1.39 64.26 -5.78
N ASN A 856 -1.52 65.57 -5.99
CA ASN A 856 -0.42 66.53 -5.84
C ASN A 856 0.11 66.68 -4.40
N ASP A 857 -0.63 66.15 -3.41
CA ASP A 857 -0.27 66.15 -1.98
C ASP A 857 0.41 64.83 -1.57
N ASN A 858 0.78 63.95 -2.51
CA ASN A 858 1.36 62.64 -2.28
C ASN A 858 0.44 61.68 -1.49
N GLU A 859 -0.90 61.81 -1.66
CA GLU A 859 -1.89 60.89 -1.10
C GLU A 859 -2.54 60.04 -2.21
N LEU A 860 -2.87 58.76 -1.92
CA LEU A 860 -3.56 57.91 -2.86
C LEU A 860 -5.05 58.25 -2.92
N THR A 861 -5.56 58.45 -4.14
CA THR A 861 -6.99 58.66 -4.44
C THR A 861 -7.57 57.41 -5.08
N PHE A 862 -8.82 57.10 -4.76
CA PHE A 862 -9.53 55.93 -5.22
C PHE A 862 -10.77 56.35 -6.03
N ASP A 863 -10.72 56.17 -7.34
CA ASP A 863 -11.81 56.48 -8.25
C ASP A 863 -12.59 55.22 -8.60
N VAL A 864 -13.86 55.16 -8.22
CA VAL A 864 -14.72 53.99 -8.38
C VAL A 864 -15.57 54.12 -9.66
N THR A 865 -15.33 53.27 -10.63
CA THR A 865 -16.14 53.18 -11.84
C THR A 865 -17.07 51.96 -11.71
N LYS A 866 -18.36 52.24 -11.54
CA LYS A 866 -19.41 51.22 -11.45
C LYS A 866 -19.79 50.75 -12.86
N PRO A 867 -20.07 49.45 -13.11
CA PRO A 867 -20.64 49.02 -14.38
C PRO A 867 -21.99 49.69 -14.63
N GLU A 868 -22.27 50.05 -15.90
CA GLU A 868 -23.53 50.61 -16.31
C GLU A 868 -24.71 49.63 -16.15
#